data_1b1947447e229d1c985c4eb204a8e563
#
_entry.id   1b1947447e229d1c985c4eb204a8e563
#
_cell.length_a   1.000
_cell.length_b   1.000
_cell.length_c   1.000
_cell.angle_alpha   90.00
_cell.angle_beta   90.00
_cell.angle_gamma   90.00
#
_symmetry.space_group_name_H-M   'P 1'
#
loop_
_entity.id
_entity.type
_entity.pdbx_description
1 polymer ?
#
loop_
_entity_poly.entity_id
_entity_poly.type
_entity_poly.pdbx_seq_one_letter_code
_entity_poly.pdbx_strand_id
1 'polypeptide(L)'
;MLATLTVALSLAAAAPAIDVPFLPQTDAMCGGAAAAMVFRYWGDAHADVQEFAKLVDRHAGGIVNSALVDAVRARGWRADRIASSLDALKARIADRQPVIVLVPERGNRYHYVVVTGAGGDEILLHDPSWGPSRSMRAADFERAWRAADFWSLVILPPADNPAPSARSIIISSSAVPAASISTCDARLAQAVDEVRERGLDRADDLLGRVHAECPDAAGPLHELSGVRFAQRRWPEAESLARAALERDPGDAYALDILGSSLFMRDDAVGALRAWNRIDKPQVNLVRIEGARHTRQQTLAEILGIRANTLLEANRFELARRRVSELPGQMGAALKVRPEADGFATVDVVVAERPALPRGAVQWVGAAARAAIEREASVTVPGRSGQGEAWSASWRWWNHRPAASVAFAAPGRGRLPGVWRVEGSWQAESYAADGADAPLIRQTRARGELSVSDWLSGSLRYSLSAGIDAWRGAGSFAAPEAGADRKAVSVGGALERRFFGDRLAVSADAAHWFAVERGRSFDSAGARASAQSSTDMQGWVFAGTTGAIRVSNQAPPGVWPGAGEGRARPPLVRAHPLLEDGAITLASSTAFGRTLAYGSIEAQRWLARPALIRIAPAAFVDVARAARRGINSAGPTQVDAGAGVRIKVPGAAGVLRVDVARGIRDGATALTFGWIY
;
A
#
# COMPACT_ATOMS: atom_id res chain seq x y z
N MET A 1 -49.30 10.76 29.22
CA MET A 1 -49.56 9.92 28.05
C MET A 1 -48.28 9.92 27.18
N LEU A 2 -47.39 8.98 27.43
CA LEU A 2 -46.21 8.72 26.57
C LEU A 2 -46.60 7.69 25.51
N ALA A 3 -46.59 8.09 24.26
CA ALA A 3 -46.78 7.20 23.13
C ALA A 3 -45.43 6.54 22.82
N THR A 4 -45.32 5.26 23.11
CA THR A 4 -44.19 4.40 22.68
C THR A 4 -44.31 4.13 21.18
N LEU A 5 -43.41 4.72 20.40
CA LEU A 5 -43.26 4.44 18.98
C LEU A 5 -42.47 3.14 18.83
N THR A 6 -43.17 2.03 18.59
CA THR A 6 -42.57 0.75 18.25
C THR A 6 -42.17 0.78 16.77
N VAL A 7 -40.85 0.97 16.49
CA VAL A 7 -40.30 0.77 15.15
C VAL A 7 -40.17 -0.74 14.94
N ALA A 8 -41.08 -1.30 14.15
CA ALA A 8 -40.96 -2.66 13.65
C ALA A 8 -39.81 -2.71 12.62
N LEU A 9 -38.62 -3.19 13.03
CA LEU A 9 -37.57 -3.60 12.12
C LEU A 9 -38.04 -4.85 11.38
N SER A 10 -38.51 -4.69 10.16
CA SER A 10 -38.70 -5.82 9.25
C SER A 10 -37.34 -6.40 8.92
N LEU A 11 -36.94 -7.48 9.58
CA LEU A 11 -35.85 -8.33 9.10
C LEU A 11 -36.33 -8.93 7.77
N ALA A 12 -35.94 -8.32 6.66
CA ALA A 12 -35.99 -8.98 5.36
C ALA A 12 -35.10 -10.21 5.47
N ALA A 13 -35.69 -11.41 5.32
CA ALA A 13 -34.93 -12.65 5.29
C ALA A 13 -33.90 -12.54 4.16
N ALA A 14 -32.61 -12.60 4.49
CA ALA A 14 -31.55 -12.58 3.51
C ALA A 14 -31.77 -13.72 2.51
N ALA A 15 -31.62 -13.44 1.22
CA ALA A 15 -31.71 -14.44 0.18
C ALA A 15 -30.77 -15.62 0.49
N PRO A 16 -31.21 -16.89 0.38
CA PRO A 16 -30.32 -18.02 0.57
C PRO A 16 -29.14 -17.88 -0.41
N ALA A 17 -27.95 -17.72 0.12
CA ALA A 17 -26.74 -17.55 -0.68
C ALA A 17 -25.92 -18.84 -0.67
N ILE A 18 -25.37 -19.20 -1.83
CA ILE A 18 -24.42 -20.28 -2.00
C ILE A 18 -23.01 -19.68 -1.79
N ASP A 19 -22.18 -20.32 -0.99
CA ASP A 19 -20.81 -19.88 -0.72
C ASP A 19 -19.88 -20.33 -1.86
N VAL A 20 -19.86 -19.56 -2.95
CA VAL A 20 -19.00 -19.76 -4.11
C VAL A 20 -17.71 -18.97 -3.92
N PRO A 21 -16.51 -19.58 -4.01
CA PRO A 21 -15.26 -18.85 -3.94
C PRO A 21 -15.16 -17.81 -5.05
N PHE A 22 -14.85 -16.54 -4.69
CA PHE A 22 -14.75 -15.47 -5.68
C PHE A 22 -13.36 -15.42 -6.31
N LEU A 23 -13.30 -15.33 -7.65
CA LEU A 23 -12.09 -15.11 -8.43
C LEU A 23 -12.27 -13.86 -9.31
N PRO A 24 -11.41 -12.83 -9.15
CA PRO A 24 -11.43 -11.68 -10.05
C PRO A 24 -10.92 -12.06 -11.44
N GLN A 25 -11.52 -11.47 -12.47
CA GLN A 25 -11.03 -11.66 -13.84
C GLN A 25 -9.75 -10.87 -14.09
N THR A 26 -8.99 -11.29 -15.09
CA THR A 26 -8.05 -10.46 -15.85
C THR A 26 -8.72 -10.03 -17.16
N ASP A 27 -8.03 -9.24 -17.99
CA ASP A 27 -8.60 -8.67 -19.22
C ASP A 27 -9.26 -9.73 -20.12
N ALA A 28 -10.52 -9.52 -20.50
CA ALA A 28 -11.35 -10.38 -21.34
C ALA A 28 -11.62 -11.81 -20.81
N MET A 29 -11.40 -12.07 -19.51
CA MET A 29 -11.44 -13.41 -18.89
C MET A 29 -12.65 -13.65 -17.99
N CYS A 30 -13.74 -12.88 -18.12
CA CYS A 30 -14.94 -13.05 -17.27
C CYS A 30 -15.53 -14.46 -17.34
N GLY A 31 -15.56 -15.08 -18.51
CA GLY A 31 -16.04 -16.46 -18.67
C GLY A 31 -15.17 -17.48 -17.97
N GLY A 32 -13.85 -17.34 -18.07
CA GLY A 32 -12.88 -18.20 -17.38
C GLY A 32 -12.98 -18.06 -15.86
N ALA A 33 -13.13 -16.82 -15.36
CA ALA A 33 -13.30 -16.54 -13.94
C ALA A 33 -14.61 -17.15 -13.41
N ALA A 34 -15.71 -16.97 -14.13
CA ALA A 34 -16.99 -17.53 -13.76
C ALA A 34 -16.96 -19.07 -13.70
N ALA A 35 -16.36 -19.73 -14.71
CA ALA A 35 -16.21 -21.19 -14.71
C ALA A 35 -15.30 -21.68 -13.58
N ALA A 36 -14.14 -21.05 -13.37
CA ALA A 36 -13.21 -21.43 -12.30
C ALA A 36 -13.83 -21.29 -10.91
N MET A 37 -14.66 -20.24 -10.65
CA MET A 37 -15.43 -20.10 -9.41
C MET A 37 -16.35 -21.30 -9.17
N VAL A 38 -17.07 -21.74 -10.21
CA VAL A 38 -18.01 -22.87 -10.10
C VAL A 38 -17.27 -24.20 -9.95
N PHE A 39 -16.15 -24.41 -10.64
CA PHE A 39 -15.31 -25.60 -10.43
C PHE A 39 -14.80 -25.69 -8.99
N ARG A 40 -14.29 -24.59 -8.42
CA ARG A 40 -13.86 -24.52 -7.01
C ARG A 40 -14.99 -24.79 -6.05
N TYR A 41 -16.19 -24.30 -6.33
CA TYR A 41 -17.37 -24.59 -5.52
C TYR A 41 -17.66 -26.09 -5.43
N TRP A 42 -17.45 -26.82 -6.52
CA TRP A 42 -17.64 -28.27 -6.57
C TRP A 42 -16.42 -29.09 -6.12
N GLY A 43 -15.38 -28.44 -5.56
CA GLY A 43 -14.25 -29.12 -4.94
C GLY A 43 -12.98 -29.21 -5.78
N ASP A 44 -12.94 -28.66 -6.99
CA ASP A 44 -11.69 -28.49 -7.74
C ASP A 44 -10.94 -27.27 -7.19
N ALA A 45 -10.23 -27.47 -6.06
CA ALA A 45 -9.65 -26.42 -5.25
C ALA A 45 -8.63 -25.54 -5.99
N HIS A 46 -8.08 -26.00 -7.10
CA HIS A 46 -7.01 -25.34 -7.84
C HIS A 46 -7.44 -24.83 -9.22
N ALA A 47 -8.72 -24.95 -9.59
CA ALA A 47 -9.23 -24.39 -10.83
C ALA A 47 -8.89 -22.89 -10.92
N ASP A 48 -8.31 -22.45 -12.04
CA ASP A 48 -7.80 -21.10 -12.24
C ASP A 48 -8.33 -20.44 -13.50
N VAL A 49 -8.47 -19.13 -13.43
CA VAL A 49 -8.91 -18.28 -14.55
C VAL A 49 -8.00 -18.46 -15.76
N GLN A 50 -6.67 -18.61 -15.57
CA GLN A 50 -5.68 -18.71 -16.65
C GLN A 50 -5.78 -19.99 -17.49
N GLU A 51 -6.41 -21.03 -16.97
CA GLU A 51 -6.67 -22.25 -17.73
C GLU A 51 -7.52 -22.02 -18.98
N PHE A 52 -8.35 -20.98 -18.92
CA PHE A 52 -9.24 -20.55 -19.99
C PHE A 52 -8.61 -19.48 -20.92
N ALA A 53 -7.36 -19.07 -20.71
CA ALA A 53 -6.73 -17.99 -21.46
C ALA A 53 -6.66 -18.26 -22.98
N LYS A 54 -6.53 -19.54 -23.37
CA LYS A 54 -6.48 -19.95 -24.79
C LYS A 54 -7.83 -19.82 -25.49
N LEU A 55 -8.94 -19.69 -24.76
CA LEU A 55 -10.29 -19.54 -25.31
C LEU A 55 -10.66 -18.08 -25.61
N VAL A 56 -9.81 -17.13 -25.22
CA VAL A 56 -10.10 -15.69 -25.41
C VAL A 56 -10.00 -15.33 -26.88
N ASP A 57 -11.12 -14.96 -27.46
CA ASP A 57 -11.21 -14.32 -28.77
C ASP A 57 -11.23 -12.81 -28.60
N ARG A 58 -10.15 -12.16 -29.03
CA ARG A 58 -10.01 -10.69 -28.93
C ARG A 58 -10.98 -9.94 -29.84
N HIS A 59 -11.42 -10.54 -30.94
CA HIS A 59 -12.40 -9.93 -31.84
C HIS A 59 -13.80 -9.99 -31.26
N ALA A 60 -14.13 -11.09 -30.57
CA ALA A 60 -15.39 -11.23 -29.82
C ALA A 60 -15.35 -10.46 -28.47
N GLY A 61 -14.19 -9.98 -28.05
CA GLY A 61 -14.01 -9.26 -26.78
C GLY A 61 -13.99 -10.12 -25.53
N GLY A 62 -13.84 -11.45 -25.66
CA GLY A 62 -13.82 -12.38 -24.53
C GLY A 62 -13.92 -13.84 -24.96
N ILE A 63 -14.42 -14.69 -24.07
CA ILE A 63 -14.63 -16.10 -24.34
C ILE A 63 -16.03 -16.29 -24.94
N VAL A 64 -16.11 -16.92 -26.11
CA VAL A 64 -17.38 -17.21 -26.78
C VAL A 64 -18.14 -18.30 -26.02
N ASN A 65 -19.47 -18.18 -25.97
CA ASN A 65 -20.35 -19.09 -25.22
C ASN A 65 -20.11 -20.57 -25.52
N SER A 66 -20.01 -20.94 -26.81
CA SER A 66 -19.79 -22.34 -27.23
C SER A 66 -18.42 -22.83 -26.76
N ALA A 67 -17.36 -22.03 -26.90
CA ALA A 67 -16.02 -22.38 -26.47
C ALA A 67 -15.94 -22.63 -24.95
N LEU A 68 -16.67 -21.84 -24.14
CA LEU A 68 -16.76 -22.07 -22.69
C LEU A 68 -17.47 -23.39 -22.36
N VAL A 69 -18.61 -23.66 -23.01
CA VAL A 69 -19.37 -24.91 -22.82
C VAL A 69 -18.53 -26.14 -23.26
N ASP A 70 -17.84 -26.05 -24.38
CA ASP A 70 -16.98 -27.12 -24.89
C ASP A 70 -15.79 -27.39 -23.96
N ALA A 71 -15.19 -26.34 -23.39
CA ALA A 71 -14.11 -26.50 -22.42
C ALA A 71 -14.56 -27.17 -21.13
N VAL A 72 -15.77 -26.85 -20.63
CA VAL A 72 -16.38 -27.52 -19.47
C VAL A 72 -16.61 -29.01 -19.76
N ARG A 73 -17.13 -29.33 -20.93
CA ARG A 73 -17.37 -30.74 -21.35
C ARG A 73 -16.09 -31.51 -21.57
N ALA A 74 -15.06 -30.85 -22.15
CA ALA A 74 -13.75 -31.46 -22.37
C ALA A 74 -13.06 -31.86 -21.05
N ARG A 75 -13.40 -31.23 -19.93
CA ARG A 75 -12.96 -31.61 -18.58
C ARG A 75 -13.77 -32.78 -17.99
N GLY A 76 -14.72 -33.33 -18.72
CA GLY A 76 -15.62 -34.41 -18.25
C GLY A 76 -16.78 -33.93 -17.37
N TRP A 77 -16.99 -32.60 -17.25
CA TRP A 77 -18.07 -32.03 -16.46
C TRP A 77 -19.34 -31.83 -17.29
N ARG A 78 -20.48 -31.87 -16.62
CA ARG A 78 -21.77 -31.59 -17.27
C ARG A 78 -21.94 -30.07 -17.43
N ALA A 79 -22.49 -29.68 -18.56
CA ALA A 79 -22.74 -28.30 -18.94
C ALA A 79 -24.22 -28.20 -19.40
N ASP A 80 -25.11 -27.80 -18.49
CA ASP A 80 -26.53 -27.74 -18.68
C ASP A 80 -27.01 -26.29 -18.84
N ARG A 81 -28.08 -26.06 -19.58
CA ARG A 81 -28.81 -24.80 -19.63
C ARG A 81 -30.07 -24.86 -18.78
N ILE A 82 -30.57 -23.72 -18.35
CA ILE A 82 -31.85 -23.62 -17.64
C ILE A 82 -32.91 -22.99 -18.52
N ALA A 83 -34.18 -23.17 -18.16
CA ALA A 83 -35.29 -22.49 -18.80
C ALA A 83 -35.16 -20.96 -18.60
N SER A 84 -35.67 -20.19 -19.57
CA SER A 84 -35.57 -18.71 -19.63
C SER A 84 -36.57 -18.03 -18.67
N SER A 85 -36.47 -18.36 -17.36
CA SER A 85 -37.34 -17.79 -16.32
C SER A 85 -36.62 -17.63 -14.99
N LEU A 86 -37.00 -16.62 -14.21
CA LEU A 86 -36.52 -16.42 -12.86
C LEU A 86 -36.80 -17.59 -11.92
N ASP A 87 -37.94 -18.27 -12.12
CA ASP A 87 -38.31 -19.41 -11.28
C ASP A 87 -37.38 -20.60 -11.51
N ALA A 88 -36.99 -20.86 -12.78
CA ALA A 88 -35.99 -21.87 -13.09
C ALA A 88 -34.61 -21.54 -12.49
N LEU A 89 -34.22 -20.27 -12.50
CA LEU A 89 -32.99 -19.80 -11.85
C LEU A 89 -33.07 -20.01 -10.33
N LYS A 90 -34.17 -19.58 -9.70
CA LYS A 90 -34.39 -19.73 -8.25
C LYS A 90 -34.38 -21.21 -7.83
N ALA A 91 -34.96 -22.10 -8.63
CA ALA A 91 -34.92 -23.53 -8.37
C ALA A 91 -33.49 -24.09 -8.35
N ARG A 92 -32.63 -23.69 -9.31
CA ARG A 92 -31.21 -24.11 -9.30
C ARG A 92 -30.45 -23.59 -8.09
N ILE A 93 -30.67 -22.34 -7.69
CA ILE A 93 -30.06 -21.77 -6.48
C ILE A 93 -30.55 -22.49 -5.22
N ALA A 94 -31.84 -22.84 -5.13
CA ALA A 94 -32.40 -23.64 -4.03
C ALA A 94 -31.76 -25.03 -3.97
N ASP A 95 -31.47 -25.65 -5.12
CA ASP A 95 -30.74 -26.92 -5.24
C ASP A 95 -29.20 -26.75 -5.02
N ARG A 96 -28.76 -25.59 -4.54
CA ARG A 96 -27.35 -25.25 -4.31
C ARG A 96 -26.47 -25.38 -5.56
N GLN A 97 -27.01 -25.06 -6.72
CA GLN A 97 -26.32 -25.09 -8.01
C GLN A 97 -26.08 -23.66 -8.50
N PRO A 98 -24.84 -23.13 -8.45
CA PRO A 98 -24.51 -21.80 -8.99
C PRO A 98 -24.79 -21.75 -10.49
N VAL A 99 -25.32 -20.63 -10.98
CA VAL A 99 -25.64 -20.43 -12.38
C VAL A 99 -24.82 -19.32 -12.98
N ILE A 100 -24.05 -19.62 -14.01
CA ILE A 100 -23.35 -18.61 -14.81
C ILE A 100 -24.35 -18.02 -15.80
N VAL A 101 -24.45 -16.70 -15.88
CA VAL A 101 -25.32 -16.00 -16.83
C VAL A 101 -24.57 -14.87 -17.55
N LEU A 102 -25.10 -14.43 -18.69
CA LEU A 102 -24.65 -13.25 -19.40
C LEU A 102 -25.52 -12.05 -19.05
N VAL A 103 -24.87 -10.91 -18.84
CA VAL A 103 -25.53 -9.61 -18.69
C VAL A 103 -24.87 -8.58 -19.61
N PRO A 104 -25.59 -7.54 -20.09
CA PRO A 104 -25.01 -6.50 -20.91
C PRO A 104 -23.93 -5.71 -20.15
N GLU A 105 -22.88 -5.36 -20.85
CA GLU A 105 -21.84 -4.43 -20.42
C GLU A 105 -21.85 -3.18 -21.33
N ARG A 106 -21.06 -2.16 -21.00
CA ARG A 106 -20.93 -0.95 -21.82
C ARG A 106 -20.38 -1.29 -23.21
N GLY A 107 -20.92 -0.66 -24.24
CA GLY A 107 -20.40 -0.77 -25.61
C GLY A 107 -20.84 -2.03 -26.36
N ASN A 108 -22.05 -2.48 -26.15
CA ASN A 108 -22.65 -3.64 -26.84
C ASN A 108 -21.89 -4.97 -26.61
N ARG A 109 -21.21 -5.09 -25.47
CA ARG A 109 -20.56 -6.31 -25.03
C ARG A 109 -21.37 -6.98 -23.93
N TYR A 110 -21.14 -8.27 -23.76
CA TYR A 110 -21.74 -9.07 -22.70
C TYR A 110 -20.69 -9.51 -21.69
N HIS A 111 -21.12 -9.70 -20.46
CA HIS A 111 -20.27 -10.03 -19.33
C HIS A 111 -20.81 -11.23 -18.58
N TYR A 112 -19.93 -12.20 -18.26
CA TYR A 112 -20.32 -13.38 -17.48
C TYR A 112 -20.28 -13.05 -15.99
N VAL A 113 -21.37 -13.40 -15.29
CA VAL A 113 -21.49 -13.32 -13.84
C VAL A 113 -21.99 -14.64 -13.28
N VAL A 114 -21.73 -14.93 -12.02
CA VAL A 114 -22.19 -16.14 -11.32
C VAL A 114 -23.28 -15.78 -10.35
N VAL A 115 -24.51 -16.27 -10.56
CA VAL A 115 -25.59 -16.11 -9.60
C VAL A 115 -25.35 -17.06 -8.44
N THR A 116 -25.30 -16.50 -7.23
CA THR A 116 -24.98 -17.21 -5.99
C THR A 116 -26.14 -17.16 -4.98
N GLY A 117 -27.17 -16.35 -5.23
CA GLY A 117 -28.32 -16.26 -4.36
C GLY A 117 -29.51 -15.64 -5.08
N ALA A 118 -30.70 -16.10 -4.71
CA ALA A 118 -31.97 -15.57 -5.23
C ALA A 118 -33.03 -15.66 -4.15
N GLY A 119 -33.60 -14.55 -3.71
CA GLY A 119 -34.65 -14.53 -2.70
C GLY A 119 -35.34 -13.19 -2.60
N GLY A 120 -36.64 -13.18 -2.30
CA GLY A 120 -37.40 -11.94 -2.32
C GLY A 120 -37.36 -11.27 -3.69
N ASP A 121 -37.06 -9.97 -3.69
CA ASP A 121 -36.87 -9.14 -4.90
C ASP A 121 -35.39 -8.94 -5.24
N GLU A 122 -34.45 -9.73 -4.70
CA GLU A 122 -33.02 -9.58 -4.90
C GLU A 122 -32.35 -10.82 -5.48
N ILE A 123 -31.43 -10.59 -6.41
CA ILE A 123 -30.51 -11.59 -6.96
C ILE A 123 -29.10 -11.22 -6.49
N LEU A 124 -28.42 -12.18 -5.86
CA LEU A 124 -27.01 -12.04 -5.49
C LEU A 124 -26.14 -12.68 -6.56
N LEU A 125 -25.09 -11.98 -6.95
CA LEU A 125 -24.21 -12.44 -7.99
C LEU A 125 -22.74 -12.08 -7.70
N HIS A 126 -21.85 -12.94 -8.14
CA HIS A 126 -20.43 -12.64 -8.24
C HIS A 126 -20.15 -12.06 -9.61
N ASP A 127 -19.65 -10.83 -9.64
CA ASP A 127 -19.22 -10.15 -10.83
C ASP A 127 -17.69 -10.14 -10.87
N PRO A 128 -17.05 -10.93 -11.76
CA PRO A 128 -15.60 -11.06 -11.78
C PRO A 128 -14.82 -9.75 -11.96
N SER A 129 -15.47 -8.73 -12.53
CA SER A 129 -14.87 -7.40 -12.70
C SER A 129 -15.05 -6.53 -11.45
N TRP A 130 -16.28 -6.53 -10.89
CA TRP A 130 -16.64 -5.60 -9.82
C TRP A 130 -16.45 -6.15 -8.41
N GLY A 131 -16.82 -7.42 -8.18
CA GLY A 131 -16.64 -8.01 -6.86
C GLY A 131 -17.67 -9.07 -6.50
N PRO A 132 -17.48 -9.72 -5.33
CA PRO A 132 -18.38 -10.74 -4.83
C PRO A 132 -19.69 -10.18 -4.29
N SER A 133 -20.72 -11.04 -4.24
CA SER A 133 -21.98 -10.83 -3.52
C SER A 133 -22.67 -9.49 -3.80
N ARG A 134 -22.67 -9.11 -5.07
CA ARG A 134 -23.39 -7.90 -5.52
C ARG A 134 -24.89 -8.19 -5.57
N SER A 135 -25.68 -7.27 -5.05
CA SER A 135 -27.14 -7.36 -5.12
C SER A 135 -27.68 -6.58 -6.31
N MET A 136 -28.65 -7.18 -6.99
CA MET A 136 -29.42 -6.55 -8.07
C MET A 136 -30.90 -6.88 -7.86
N ARG A 137 -31.81 -5.91 -8.08
CA ARG A 137 -33.24 -6.20 -8.01
C ARG A 137 -33.62 -7.23 -9.08
N ALA A 138 -34.51 -8.18 -8.75
CA ALA A 138 -34.88 -9.25 -9.63
C ALA A 138 -35.41 -8.78 -11.01
N ALA A 139 -36.19 -7.70 -11.03
CA ALA A 139 -36.71 -7.11 -12.27
C ALA A 139 -35.60 -6.49 -13.14
N ASP A 140 -34.59 -5.85 -12.53
CA ASP A 140 -33.46 -5.27 -13.25
C ASP A 140 -32.53 -6.37 -13.79
N PHE A 141 -32.31 -7.41 -12.99
CA PHE A 141 -31.55 -8.59 -13.39
C PHE A 141 -32.22 -9.31 -14.56
N GLU A 142 -33.52 -9.58 -14.47
CA GLU A 142 -34.28 -10.28 -15.53
C GLU A 142 -34.22 -9.49 -16.85
N ARG A 143 -34.34 -8.17 -16.79
CA ARG A 143 -34.22 -7.31 -17.97
C ARG A 143 -32.83 -7.42 -18.59
N ALA A 144 -31.79 -7.40 -17.78
CA ALA A 144 -30.42 -7.55 -18.23
C ALA A 144 -30.16 -8.96 -18.82
N TRP A 145 -30.63 -9.99 -18.16
CA TRP A 145 -30.46 -11.37 -18.60
C TRP A 145 -31.25 -11.65 -19.89
N ARG A 146 -32.47 -11.09 -20.04
CA ARG A 146 -33.28 -11.15 -21.27
C ARG A 146 -32.56 -10.51 -22.45
N ALA A 147 -31.86 -9.41 -22.25
CA ALA A 147 -31.07 -8.75 -23.29
C ALA A 147 -29.90 -9.61 -23.82
N ALA A 148 -29.54 -10.65 -23.07
CA ALA A 148 -28.57 -11.69 -23.45
C ALA A 148 -29.22 -13.01 -23.84
N ASP A 149 -30.45 -12.99 -24.33
CA ASP A 149 -31.24 -14.16 -24.74
C ASP A 149 -31.35 -15.24 -23.64
N PHE A 150 -31.43 -14.81 -22.39
CA PHE A 150 -31.47 -15.69 -21.22
C PHE A 150 -30.35 -16.75 -21.22
N TRP A 151 -29.15 -16.38 -21.76
CA TRP A 151 -28.06 -17.33 -21.78
C TRP A 151 -27.61 -17.71 -20.37
N SER A 152 -27.47 -19.03 -20.16
CA SER A 152 -27.11 -19.59 -18.85
C SER A 152 -26.28 -20.84 -18.99
N LEU A 153 -25.48 -21.14 -17.96
CA LEU A 153 -24.70 -22.36 -17.86
C LEU A 153 -24.63 -22.81 -16.40
N VAL A 154 -25.09 -24.05 -16.17
CA VAL A 154 -24.92 -24.77 -14.91
C VAL A 154 -23.83 -25.82 -15.13
N ILE A 155 -22.78 -25.75 -14.34
CA ILE A 155 -21.65 -26.69 -14.35
C ILE A 155 -21.85 -27.67 -13.18
N LEU A 156 -21.89 -28.95 -13.47
CA LEU A 156 -22.07 -30.02 -12.50
C LEU A 156 -20.94 -31.04 -12.61
N PRO A 157 -20.50 -31.64 -11.49
CA PRO A 157 -19.46 -32.67 -11.53
C PRO A 157 -19.97 -33.92 -12.28
N PRO A 158 -19.06 -34.80 -12.77
CA PRO A 158 -19.42 -36.10 -13.34
C PRO A 158 -20.20 -36.91 -12.33
N ALA A 159 -21.19 -37.71 -12.83
CA ALA A 159 -22.08 -38.49 -11.98
C ALA A 159 -21.35 -39.55 -11.12
N ASP A 160 -20.18 -39.97 -11.54
CA ASP A 160 -19.37 -41.05 -10.92
C ASP A 160 -18.31 -40.56 -9.90
N ASN A 161 -18.26 -39.30 -9.59
CA ASN A 161 -17.27 -38.75 -8.65
C ASN A 161 -17.95 -38.04 -7.50
N PRO A 162 -18.24 -38.74 -6.36
CA PRO A 162 -18.65 -38.04 -5.16
C PRO A 162 -17.56 -37.09 -4.73
N ALA A 163 -17.95 -35.92 -4.21
CA ALA A 163 -17.04 -34.88 -3.74
C ALA A 163 -15.82 -35.48 -3.02
N PRO A 164 -14.58 -35.04 -3.31
CA PRO A 164 -13.40 -35.62 -2.71
C PRO A 164 -13.45 -35.42 -1.19
N SER A 165 -13.78 -36.51 -0.48
CA SER A 165 -13.49 -36.63 0.93
C SER A 165 -11.97 -36.52 1.05
N ALA A 166 -11.49 -35.75 2.04
CA ALA A 166 -10.08 -35.52 2.31
C ALA A 166 -9.26 -36.80 2.09
N ARG A 167 -8.51 -36.88 1.00
CA ARG A 167 -7.55 -37.95 0.79
C ARG A 167 -6.41 -37.72 1.74
N SER A 168 -6.29 -38.59 2.72
CA SER A 168 -5.06 -38.74 3.50
C SER A 168 -3.91 -38.98 2.53
N ILE A 169 -2.99 -38.02 2.48
CA ILE A 169 -1.77 -38.13 1.71
C ILE A 169 -0.87 -39.12 2.45
N ILE A 170 -0.74 -40.31 1.92
CA ILE A 170 0.32 -41.23 2.28
C ILE A 170 1.62 -40.59 1.77
N ILE A 171 2.43 -40.10 2.68
CA ILE A 171 3.80 -39.66 2.37
C ILE A 171 4.56 -40.91 1.93
N SER A 172 4.77 -41.04 0.63
CA SER A 172 5.69 -42.02 0.07
C SER A 172 7.09 -41.61 0.50
N SER A 173 7.64 -42.27 1.48
CA SER A 173 9.05 -42.21 1.79
C SER A 173 9.82 -42.75 0.59
N SER A 174 10.37 -41.89 -0.24
CA SER A 174 11.34 -42.27 -1.25
C SER A 174 12.56 -42.80 -0.53
N ALA A 175 12.85 -44.10 -0.67
CA ALA A 175 14.05 -44.70 -0.16
C ALA A 175 15.25 -43.98 -0.80
N VAL A 176 16.00 -43.25 0.00
CA VAL A 176 17.31 -42.72 -0.38
C VAL A 176 18.27 -43.90 -0.55
N PRO A 177 19.08 -43.96 -1.62
CA PRO A 177 20.09 -45.00 -1.79
C PRO A 177 21.05 -44.93 -0.59
N ALA A 178 21.41 -46.08 -0.04
CA ALA A 178 22.32 -46.24 1.10
C ALA A 178 23.73 -45.73 0.73
N ALA A 179 23.94 -44.41 0.89
CA ALA A 179 25.27 -43.88 1.10
C ALA A 179 25.70 -44.27 2.53
N SER A 180 26.98 -44.54 2.74
CA SER A 180 27.55 -44.91 4.03
C SER A 180 27.07 -43.97 5.12
N ILE A 181 26.19 -44.48 6.01
CA ILE A 181 25.61 -43.72 7.13
C ILE A 181 26.77 -43.32 8.05
N SER A 182 27.00 -42.04 8.25
CA SER A 182 28.00 -41.58 9.23
C SER A 182 27.63 -42.00 10.64
N THR A 183 28.60 -42.13 11.53
CA THR A 183 28.31 -42.45 12.96
C THR A 183 27.42 -41.39 13.59
N CYS A 184 27.48 -40.13 13.12
CA CYS A 184 26.63 -39.06 13.58
C CYS A 184 25.16 -39.22 13.09
N ASP A 185 24.95 -39.65 11.86
CA ASP A 185 23.59 -39.88 11.33
C ASP A 185 22.92 -41.07 12.05
N ALA A 186 23.65 -42.12 12.36
CA ALA A 186 23.13 -43.26 13.11
C ALA A 186 22.71 -42.87 14.55
N ARG A 187 23.52 -42.05 15.24
CA ARG A 187 23.20 -41.53 16.58
C ARG A 187 22.01 -40.57 16.54
N LEU A 188 21.93 -39.73 15.51
CA LEU A 188 20.79 -38.83 15.32
C LEU A 188 19.51 -39.62 15.12
N ALA A 189 19.51 -40.62 14.24
CA ALA A 189 18.35 -41.47 13.99
C ALA A 189 17.87 -42.15 15.31
N GLN A 190 18.80 -42.72 16.09
CA GLN A 190 18.48 -43.32 17.39
C GLN A 190 17.87 -42.28 18.36
N ALA A 191 18.44 -41.06 18.47
CA ALA A 191 17.91 -39.99 19.31
C ALA A 191 16.53 -39.55 18.89
N VAL A 192 16.27 -39.41 17.58
CA VAL A 192 14.95 -39.03 17.02
C VAL A 192 13.90 -40.10 17.34
N ASP A 193 14.23 -41.39 17.20
CA ASP A 193 13.31 -42.47 17.54
C ASP A 193 13.01 -42.49 19.04
N GLU A 194 14.00 -42.27 19.90
CA GLU A 194 13.82 -42.16 21.33
C GLU A 194 12.96 -40.94 21.75
N VAL A 195 13.10 -39.81 21.04
CA VAL A 195 12.22 -38.63 21.23
C VAL A 195 10.78 -38.94 20.83
N ARG A 196 10.55 -39.66 19.74
CA ARG A 196 9.22 -40.11 19.33
C ARG A 196 8.55 -41.02 20.37
N GLU A 197 9.30 -41.89 20.98
CA GLU A 197 8.78 -42.81 22.01
C GLU A 197 8.55 -42.14 23.35
N ARG A 198 9.46 -41.24 23.79
CA ARG A 198 9.46 -40.65 25.13
C ARG A 198 8.87 -39.24 25.21
N GLY A 199 8.57 -38.65 24.09
CA GLY A 199 7.99 -37.32 23.99
C GLY A 199 9.01 -36.17 23.94
N LEU A 200 8.50 -34.96 23.61
CA LEU A 200 9.30 -33.75 23.35
C LEU A 200 10.09 -33.25 24.57
N ASP A 201 9.71 -33.62 25.79
CA ASP A 201 10.40 -33.19 27.03
C ASP A 201 11.82 -33.75 27.14
N ARG A 202 12.10 -34.87 26.49
CA ARG A 202 13.42 -35.49 26.47
C ARG A 202 14.28 -35.07 25.27
N ALA A 203 13.69 -34.37 24.33
CA ALA A 203 14.36 -34.00 23.08
C ALA A 203 15.64 -33.17 23.32
N ASP A 204 15.61 -32.26 24.28
CA ASP A 204 16.76 -31.42 24.62
C ASP A 204 17.98 -32.22 25.06
N ASP A 205 17.76 -33.19 25.96
CA ASP A 205 18.82 -34.03 26.48
C ASP A 205 19.38 -34.98 25.40
N LEU A 206 18.50 -35.54 24.60
CA LEU A 206 18.88 -36.55 23.61
C LEU A 206 19.58 -35.90 22.39
N LEU A 207 18.91 -34.92 21.76
CA LEU A 207 19.44 -34.24 20.57
C LEU A 207 20.61 -33.31 20.92
N GLY A 208 20.59 -32.70 22.13
CA GLY A 208 21.68 -31.87 22.62
C GLY A 208 22.99 -32.67 22.83
N ARG A 209 22.90 -33.92 23.28
CA ARG A 209 24.08 -34.83 23.37
C ARG A 209 24.63 -35.15 21.98
N VAL A 210 23.76 -35.48 21.03
CA VAL A 210 24.19 -35.74 19.65
C VAL A 210 24.85 -34.52 19.04
N HIS A 211 24.32 -33.31 19.32
CA HIS A 211 24.95 -32.08 18.85
C HIS A 211 26.34 -31.83 19.47
N ALA A 212 26.48 -32.12 20.78
CA ALA A 212 27.78 -31.97 21.45
C ALA A 212 28.83 -32.95 20.92
N GLU A 213 28.40 -34.16 20.53
CA GLU A 213 29.29 -35.19 19.97
C GLU A 213 29.58 -34.95 18.45
N CYS A 214 28.65 -34.27 17.75
CA CYS A 214 28.71 -34.00 16.33
C CYS A 214 28.48 -32.50 16.04
N PRO A 215 29.36 -31.58 16.47
CA PRO A 215 29.11 -30.14 16.43
C PRO A 215 29.00 -29.56 15.00
N ASP A 216 29.64 -30.21 14.03
CA ASP A 216 29.64 -29.78 12.63
C ASP A 216 28.46 -30.35 11.84
N ALA A 217 27.69 -31.28 12.41
CA ALA A 217 26.53 -31.87 11.75
C ALA A 217 25.32 -30.93 11.78
N ALA A 218 24.63 -30.73 10.65
CA ALA A 218 23.40 -29.94 10.57
C ALA A 218 22.21 -30.65 11.24
N GLY A 219 22.14 -31.98 11.14
CA GLY A 219 20.99 -32.79 11.56
C GLY A 219 20.51 -32.58 13.01
N PRO A 220 21.37 -32.56 14.05
CA PRO A 220 20.93 -32.30 15.42
C PRO A 220 20.29 -30.93 15.61
N LEU A 221 20.81 -29.89 14.95
CA LEU A 221 20.24 -28.54 14.97
C LEU A 221 18.91 -28.44 14.20
N HIS A 222 18.83 -29.15 13.06
CA HIS A 222 17.63 -29.35 12.28
C HIS A 222 16.49 -29.91 13.17
N GLU A 223 16.69 -31.03 13.84
CA GLU A 223 15.70 -31.68 14.71
C GLU A 223 15.35 -30.81 15.91
N LEU A 224 16.35 -30.24 16.61
CA LEU A 224 16.12 -29.31 17.71
C LEU A 224 15.28 -28.10 17.30
N SER A 225 15.47 -27.58 16.07
CA SER A 225 14.67 -26.46 15.58
C SER A 225 13.18 -26.82 15.50
N GLY A 226 12.85 -28.03 15.02
CA GLY A 226 11.50 -28.56 14.98
C GLY A 226 10.89 -28.77 16.35
N VAL A 227 11.67 -29.29 17.29
CA VAL A 227 11.25 -29.46 18.70
C VAL A 227 10.90 -28.10 19.32
N ARG A 228 11.76 -27.08 19.14
CA ARG A 228 11.48 -25.72 19.65
C ARG A 228 10.24 -25.11 18.99
N PHE A 229 10.04 -25.36 17.72
CA PHE A 229 8.83 -24.90 17.04
C PHE A 229 7.58 -25.54 17.62
N ALA A 230 7.57 -26.86 17.83
CA ALA A 230 6.47 -27.59 18.47
C ALA A 230 6.18 -27.10 19.89
N GLN A 231 7.22 -26.74 20.66
CA GLN A 231 7.13 -26.14 21.99
C GLN A 231 6.69 -24.66 21.95
N ARG A 232 6.42 -24.05 20.78
CA ARG A 232 6.10 -22.63 20.56
C ARG A 232 7.21 -21.67 21.00
N ARG A 233 8.45 -22.12 21.05
CA ARG A 233 9.65 -21.34 21.37
C ARG A 233 10.25 -20.80 20.07
N TRP A 234 9.45 -20.00 19.33
CA TRP A 234 9.75 -19.59 17.97
C TRP A 234 11.08 -18.84 17.79
N PRO A 235 11.51 -17.93 18.69
CA PRO A 235 12.83 -17.29 18.56
C PRO A 235 14.00 -18.28 18.60
N GLU A 236 13.88 -19.34 19.41
CA GLU A 236 14.90 -20.38 19.51
C GLU A 236 14.86 -21.33 18.32
N ALA A 237 13.64 -21.69 17.85
CA ALA A 237 13.46 -22.44 16.63
C ALA A 237 14.11 -21.72 15.43
N GLU A 238 13.89 -20.39 15.31
CA GLU A 238 14.55 -19.56 14.31
C GLU A 238 16.07 -19.61 14.39
N SER A 239 16.63 -19.45 15.59
CA SER A 239 18.07 -19.45 15.81
C SER A 239 18.71 -20.79 15.44
N LEU A 240 18.09 -21.91 15.84
CA LEU A 240 18.57 -23.26 15.55
C LEU A 240 18.44 -23.59 14.06
N ALA A 241 17.31 -23.21 13.43
CA ALA A 241 17.14 -23.39 11.99
C ALA A 241 18.19 -22.61 11.18
N ARG A 242 18.51 -21.36 11.57
CA ARG A 242 19.61 -20.60 10.95
C ARG A 242 20.97 -21.30 11.12
N ALA A 243 21.26 -21.79 12.31
CA ALA A 243 22.50 -22.52 12.60
C ALA A 243 22.60 -23.85 11.80
N ALA A 244 21.48 -24.54 11.60
CA ALA A 244 21.43 -25.71 10.68
C ALA A 244 21.72 -25.31 9.25
N LEU A 245 21.13 -24.20 8.77
CA LEU A 245 21.32 -23.67 7.42
C LEU A 245 22.71 -23.10 7.15
N GLU A 246 23.47 -22.72 8.16
CA GLU A 246 24.89 -22.36 8.04
C GLU A 246 25.73 -23.58 7.66
N ARG A 247 25.34 -24.79 8.09
CA ARG A 247 26.01 -26.05 7.82
C ARG A 247 25.51 -26.72 6.54
N ASP A 248 24.19 -26.73 6.38
CA ASP A 248 23.53 -27.22 5.15
C ASP A 248 22.56 -26.15 4.62
N PRO A 249 23.00 -25.28 3.72
CA PRO A 249 22.15 -24.25 3.12
C PRO A 249 20.94 -24.79 2.33
N GLY A 250 20.96 -26.08 1.94
CA GLY A 250 19.91 -26.73 1.16
C GLY A 250 18.85 -27.45 2.01
N ASP A 251 18.97 -27.47 3.32
CA ASP A 251 18.06 -28.20 4.23
C ASP A 251 16.63 -27.62 4.13
N ALA A 252 15.77 -28.35 3.41
CA ALA A 252 14.39 -27.95 3.17
C ALA A 252 13.54 -27.90 4.43
N TYR A 253 13.79 -28.79 5.40
CA TYR A 253 13.06 -28.76 6.66
C TYR A 253 13.49 -27.59 7.52
N ALA A 254 14.78 -27.32 7.65
CA ALA A 254 15.25 -26.13 8.38
C ALA A 254 14.75 -24.84 7.75
N LEU A 255 14.63 -24.76 6.41
CA LEU A 255 14.00 -23.65 5.69
C LEU A 255 12.51 -23.52 6.02
N ASP A 256 11.79 -24.62 6.13
CA ASP A 256 10.37 -24.63 6.48
C ASP A 256 10.14 -24.19 7.93
N ILE A 257 10.93 -24.70 8.87
CA ILE A 257 10.90 -24.28 10.28
C ILE A 257 11.31 -22.81 10.44
N LEU A 258 12.34 -22.35 9.70
CA LEU A 258 12.72 -20.93 9.68
C LEU A 258 11.58 -20.04 9.19
N GLY A 259 10.96 -20.40 8.06
CA GLY A 259 9.83 -19.68 7.51
C GLY A 259 8.65 -19.66 8.46
N SER A 260 8.30 -20.81 9.03
CA SER A 260 7.19 -20.95 9.99
C SER A 260 7.45 -20.15 11.28
N SER A 261 8.68 -20.16 11.80
CA SER A 261 9.06 -19.39 13.00
C SER A 261 8.97 -17.88 12.77
N LEU A 262 9.45 -17.40 11.62
CA LEU A 262 9.34 -16.00 11.22
C LEU A 262 7.87 -15.58 11.04
N PHE A 263 7.06 -16.44 10.43
CA PHE A 263 5.63 -16.20 10.25
C PHE A 263 4.89 -16.07 11.60
N MET A 264 5.17 -16.95 12.55
CA MET A 264 4.59 -16.89 13.91
C MET A 264 5.02 -15.65 14.70
N ARG A 265 6.03 -14.94 14.24
CA ARG A 265 6.53 -13.68 14.80
C ARG A 265 6.12 -12.45 13.98
N ASP A 266 5.11 -12.58 13.12
CA ASP A 266 4.57 -11.54 12.24
C ASP A 266 5.56 -11.01 11.17
N ASP A 267 6.65 -11.74 10.89
CA ASP A 267 7.55 -11.46 9.77
C ASP A 267 7.16 -12.29 8.52
N ALA A 268 6.06 -11.92 7.90
CA ALA A 268 5.57 -12.60 6.70
C ALA A 268 6.56 -12.53 5.53
N VAL A 269 7.31 -11.44 5.38
CA VAL A 269 8.28 -11.27 4.30
C VAL A 269 9.51 -12.15 4.52
N GLY A 270 10.02 -12.19 5.74
CA GLY A 270 11.10 -13.11 6.13
C GLY A 270 10.69 -14.57 5.95
N ALA A 271 9.46 -14.91 6.34
CA ALA A 271 8.89 -16.24 6.15
C ALA A 271 8.85 -16.64 4.67
N LEU A 272 8.31 -15.76 3.82
CA LEU A 272 8.27 -16.00 2.38
C LEU A 272 9.68 -16.16 1.78
N ARG A 273 10.67 -15.38 2.22
CA ARG A 273 12.06 -15.54 1.75
C ARG A 273 12.65 -16.90 2.08
N ALA A 274 12.35 -17.45 3.27
CA ALA A 274 12.79 -18.79 3.64
C ALA A 274 12.05 -19.86 2.82
N TRP A 275 10.72 -19.81 2.78
CA TRP A 275 9.90 -20.76 2.06
C TRP A 275 10.11 -20.73 0.55
N ASN A 276 10.40 -19.57 -0.06
CA ASN A 276 10.67 -19.48 -1.50
C ASN A 276 11.92 -20.28 -1.92
N ARG A 277 12.85 -20.57 -1.00
CA ARG A 277 14.00 -21.44 -1.29
C ARG A 277 13.62 -22.93 -1.46
N ILE A 278 12.41 -23.28 -1.03
CA ILE A 278 11.82 -24.62 -1.20
C ILE A 278 10.53 -24.58 -2.04
N ASP A 279 10.42 -23.58 -2.93
CA ASP A 279 9.31 -23.39 -3.87
C ASP A 279 7.93 -23.32 -3.20
N LYS A 280 7.86 -22.77 -1.98
CA LYS A 280 6.62 -22.53 -1.20
C LYS A 280 6.48 -21.07 -0.79
N PRO A 281 5.23 -20.65 -0.45
CA PRO A 281 3.95 -21.25 -0.80
C PRO A 281 3.52 -20.87 -2.22
N GLN A 282 2.68 -21.70 -2.82
CA GLN A 282 1.95 -21.31 -4.03
C GLN A 282 0.66 -20.58 -3.65
N VAL A 283 0.28 -19.60 -4.44
CA VAL A 283 -0.97 -18.85 -4.21
C VAL A 283 -2.16 -19.73 -4.56
N ASN A 284 -3.03 -20.00 -3.60
CA ASN A 284 -4.32 -20.64 -3.86
C ASN A 284 -5.36 -19.58 -4.27
N LEU A 285 -5.55 -18.54 -3.43
CA LEU A 285 -6.57 -17.53 -3.61
C LEU A 285 -6.06 -16.15 -3.21
N VAL A 286 -6.50 -15.12 -3.92
CA VAL A 286 -6.37 -13.72 -3.49
C VAL A 286 -7.75 -13.19 -3.13
N ARG A 287 -7.99 -12.95 -1.84
CA ARG A 287 -9.26 -12.43 -1.32
C ARG A 287 -9.11 -10.94 -1.06
N ILE A 288 -9.94 -10.13 -1.70
CA ILE A 288 -9.91 -8.67 -1.55
C ILE A 288 -11.18 -8.22 -0.86
N GLU A 289 -11.04 -7.52 0.26
CA GLU A 289 -12.13 -6.98 1.07
C GLU A 289 -12.04 -5.45 1.16
N GLY A 290 -13.20 -4.80 1.40
CA GLY A 290 -13.28 -3.35 1.58
C GLY A 290 -13.42 -2.53 0.29
N ALA A 291 -13.25 -3.12 -0.88
CA ALA A 291 -13.44 -2.48 -2.17
C ALA A 291 -14.94 -2.35 -2.51
N ARG A 292 -15.48 -1.14 -2.41
CA ARG A 292 -16.88 -0.83 -2.74
C ARG A 292 -17.02 -0.05 -4.04
N HIS A 293 -16.08 0.83 -4.33
CA HIS A 293 -16.08 1.72 -5.48
C HIS A 293 -14.95 1.37 -6.46
N THR A 294 -13.88 0.73 -5.99
CA THR A 294 -12.79 0.24 -6.84
C THR A 294 -13.11 -1.19 -7.30
N ARG A 295 -12.94 -1.46 -8.59
CA ARG A 295 -13.18 -2.80 -9.16
C ARG A 295 -12.18 -3.82 -8.62
N GLN A 296 -12.64 -5.01 -8.33
CA GLN A 296 -11.78 -6.13 -7.91
C GLN A 296 -10.74 -6.46 -8.98
N GLN A 297 -11.11 -6.40 -10.26
CA GLN A 297 -10.19 -6.58 -11.38
C GLN A 297 -9.04 -5.56 -11.32
N THR A 298 -9.33 -4.27 -11.11
CA THR A 298 -8.28 -3.23 -11.02
C THR A 298 -7.30 -3.52 -9.88
N LEU A 299 -7.82 -3.93 -8.73
CA LEU A 299 -6.97 -4.29 -7.58
C LEU A 299 -6.14 -5.54 -7.86
N ALA A 300 -6.72 -6.57 -8.48
CA ALA A 300 -6.01 -7.79 -8.85
C ALA A 300 -4.87 -7.53 -9.85
N GLU A 301 -5.09 -6.66 -10.85
CA GLU A 301 -4.07 -6.25 -11.82
C GLU A 301 -2.92 -5.49 -11.15
N ILE A 302 -3.22 -4.59 -10.20
CA ILE A 302 -2.21 -3.82 -9.46
C ILE A 302 -1.42 -4.70 -8.49
N LEU A 303 -2.09 -5.62 -7.80
CA LEU A 303 -1.44 -6.61 -6.95
C LEU A 303 -0.45 -7.47 -7.73
N GLY A 304 -0.81 -7.89 -8.95
CA GLY A 304 0.02 -8.73 -9.79
C GLY A 304 0.32 -10.12 -9.19
N ILE A 305 -0.44 -10.53 -8.15
CA ILE A 305 -0.36 -11.85 -7.52
C ILE A 305 -1.41 -12.73 -8.19
N ARG A 306 -1.01 -13.90 -8.65
CA ARG A 306 -1.87 -14.84 -9.41
C ARG A 306 -1.96 -16.16 -8.70
N ALA A 307 -3.11 -16.81 -8.78
CA ALA A 307 -3.29 -18.17 -8.31
C ALA A 307 -2.34 -19.14 -9.05
N ASN A 308 -2.03 -20.26 -8.41
CA ASN A 308 -1.12 -21.31 -8.90
C ASN A 308 0.28 -20.81 -9.31
N THR A 309 0.75 -19.70 -8.70
CA THR A 309 2.12 -19.20 -8.85
C THR A 309 2.79 -19.12 -7.50
N LEU A 310 4.12 -19.22 -7.48
CA LEU A 310 4.90 -19.01 -6.27
C LEU A 310 4.64 -17.59 -5.71
N LEU A 311 4.30 -17.49 -4.43
CA LEU A 311 4.18 -16.22 -3.73
C LEU A 311 5.58 -15.72 -3.34
N GLU A 312 6.23 -15.03 -4.27
CA GLU A 312 7.55 -14.46 -4.03
C GLU A 312 7.49 -13.31 -3.01
N ALA A 313 8.41 -13.29 -2.05
CA ALA A 313 8.53 -12.24 -1.04
C ALA A 313 8.59 -10.83 -1.66
N ASN A 314 9.36 -10.66 -2.74
CA ASN A 314 9.49 -9.37 -3.43
C ASN A 314 8.19 -8.94 -4.11
N ARG A 315 7.44 -9.88 -4.71
CA ARG A 315 6.12 -9.59 -5.31
C ARG A 315 5.09 -9.22 -4.26
N PHE A 316 5.11 -9.91 -3.12
CA PHE A 316 4.21 -9.59 -2.00
C PHE A 316 4.47 -8.18 -1.44
N GLU A 317 5.74 -7.81 -1.22
CA GLU A 317 6.10 -6.45 -0.80
C GLU A 317 5.69 -5.40 -1.84
N LEU A 318 5.98 -5.66 -3.12
CA LEU A 318 5.63 -4.75 -4.23
C LEU A 318 4.11 -4.55 -4.32
N ALA A 319 3.33 -5.63 -4.24
CA ALA A 319 1.87 -5.59 -4.23
C ALA A 319 1.34 -4.72 -3.08
N ARG A 320 1.88 -4.90 -1.87
CA ARG A 320 1.53 -4.11 -0.69
C ARG A 320 1.77 -2.62 -0.92
N ARG A 321 2.91 -2.25 -1.50
CA ARG A 321 3.25 -0.86 -1.82
C ARG A 321 2.31 -0.26 -2.83
N ARG A 322 2.10 -0.94 -3.95
CA ARG A 322 1.28 -0.42 -5.06
C ARG A 322 -0.17 -0.21 -4.67
N VAL A 323 -0.77 -1.15 -3.96
CA VAL A 323 -2.18 -1.01 -3.51
C VAL A 323 -2.33 0.10 -2.47
N SER A 324 -1.36 0.27 -1.56
CA SER A 324 -1.40 1.33 -0.55
C SER A 324 -1.27 2.74 -1.14
N GLU A 325 -0.68 2.90 -2.33
CA GLU A 325 -0.49 4.19 -3.00
C GLU A 325 -1.60 4.55 -4.00
N LEU A 326 -2.62 3.72 -4.14
CA LEU A 326 -3.75 4.06 -5.01
C LEU A 326 -4.45 5.34 -4.54
N PRO A 327 -4.71 6.31 -5.46
CA PRO A 327 -5.28 7.61 -5.09
C PRO A 327 -6.62 7.52 -4.37
N GLY A 328 -7.46 6.55 -4.77
CA GLY A 328 -8.78 6.30 -4.18
C GLY A 328 -8.73 5.57 -2.83
N GLN A 329 -7.55 5.17 -2.35
CA GLN A 329 -7.40 4.43 -1.09
C GLN A 329 -6.81 5.32 0.02
N MET A 330 -7.09 4.97 1.26
CA MET A 330 -6.44 5.52 2.46
C MET A 330 -5.31 4.61 2.95
N GLY A 331 -5.32 3.36 2.56
CA GLY A 331 -4.35 2.34 2.92
C GLY A 331 -4.82 0.95 2.53
N ALA A 332 -3.89 0.01 2.60
CA ALA A 332 -4.16 -1.40 2.38
C ALA A 332 -3.32 -2.25 3.33
N ALA A 333 -3.87 -3.39 3.74
CA ALA A 333 -3.16 -4.40 4.49
C ALA A 333 -3.20 -5.72 3.71
N LEU A 334 -2.06 -6.35 3.56
CA LEU A 334 -1.92 -7.67 2.95
C LEU A 334 -1.46 -8.65 4.02
N LYS A 335 -2.13 -9.80 4.10
CA LYS A 335 -1.77 -10.91 4.99
C LYS A 335 -1.66 -12.19 4.18
N VAL A 336 -0.67 -12.98 4.53
CA VAL A 336 -0.52 -14.36 4.03
C VAL A 336 -1.19 -15.28 5.01
N ARG A 337 -1.99 -16.19 4.53
CA ARG A 337 -2.56 -17.28 5.34
C ARG A 337 -2.10 -18.60 4.72
N PRO A 338 -1.11 -19.24 5.32
CA PRO A 338 -0.66 -20.56 4.88
C PRO A 338 -1.80 -21.58 4.96
N GLU A 339 -1.86 -22.46 3.98
CA GLU A 339 -2.79 -23.57 3.88
C GLU A 339 -2.02 -24.90 3.87
N ALA A 340 -2.74 -26.00 3.90
CA ALA A 340 -2.14 -27.31 3.73
C ALA A 340 -1.45 -27.43 2.35
N ASP A 341 -0.58 -28.41 2.22
CA ASP A 341 0.05 -28.80 0.95
C ASP A 341 0.90 -27.73 0.26
N GLY A 342 1.38 -26.73 1.03
CA GLY A 342 2.28 -25.70 0.52
C GLY A 342 1.60 -24.59 -0.27
N PHE A 343 0.30 -24.42 -0.10
CA PHE A 343 -0.46 -23.30 -0.63
C PHE A 343 -0.63 -22.18 0.40
N ALA A 344 -1.04 -21.00 -0.08
CA ALA A 344 -1.45 -19.89 0.77
C ALA A 344 -2.55 -19.06 0.13
N THR A 345 -3.48 -18.57 0.94
CA THR A 345 -4.40 -17.48 0.57
C THR A 345 -3.75 -16.14 0.91
N VAL A 346 -3.87 -15.16 0.02
CA VAL A 346 -3.47 -13.78 0.25
C VAL A 346 -4.73 -12.96 0.55
N ASP A 347 -4.90 -12.55 1.81
CA ASP A 347 -5.98 -11.67 2.23
C ASP A 347 -5.55 -10.21 2.07
N VAL A 348 -6.31 -9.45 1.32
CA VAL A 348 -6.08 -8.03 1.02
C VAL A 348 -7.25 -7.22 1.56
N VAL A 349 -7.00 -6.36 2.53
CA VAL A 349 -8.02 -5.44 3.06
C VAL A 349 -7.68 -4.04 2.59
N VAL A 350 -8.57 -3.42 1.83
CA VAL A 350 -8.40 -2.04 1.36
C VAL A 350 -9.33 -1.10 2.12
N ALA A 351 -8.82 0.07 2.46
CA ALA A 351 -9.58 1.14 3.07
C ALA A 351 -9.79 2.24 2.04
N GLU A 352 -10.97 2.29 1.43
CA GLU A 352 -11.30 3.32 0.45
C GLU A 352 -11.46 4.69 1.10
N ARG A 353 -10.97 5.71 0.41
CA ARG A 353 -11.06 7.11 0.83
C ARG A 353 -12.52 7.56 0.79
N PRO A 354 -13.08 8.08 1.89
CA PRO A 354 -14.39 8.71 1.85
C PRO A 354 -14.30 10.06 1.11
N ALA A 355 -15.34 10.40 0.37
CA ALA A 355 -15.43 11.71 -0.29
C ALA A 355 -15.50 12.89 0.71
N LEU A 356 -16.10 12.65 1.88
CA LEU A 356 -16.25 13.63 2.95
C LEU A 356 -15.92 12.99 4.32
N PRO A 357 -15.49 13.78 5.31
CA PRO A 357 -15.28 13.29 6.66
C PRO A 357 -16.53 12.59 7.23
N ARG A 358 -16.32 11.46 7.92
CA ARG A 358 -17.39 10.67 8.53
C ARG A 358 -17.46 10.98 10.02
N GLY A 359 -18.57 11.62 10.47
CA GLY A 359 -18.81 11.91 11.86
C GLY A 359 -18.15 13.20 12.39
N ALA A 360 -18.64 13.69 13.54
CA ALA A 360 -18.28 14.98 14.11
C ALA A 360 -16.79 15.14 14.40
N VAL A 361 -16.12 14.10 14.91
CA VAL A 361 -14.70 14.15 15.26
C VAL A 361 -13.81 14.42 14.03
N GLN A 362 -14.10 13.81 12.89
CA GLN A 362 -13.35 14.04 11.66
C GLN A 362 -13.61 15.45 11.09
N TRP A 363 -14.84 15.94 11.18
CA TRP A 363 -15.19 17.32 10.79
C TRP A 363 -14.48 18.35 11.66
N VAL A 364 -14.49 18.17 12.99
CA VAL A 364 -13.77 19.05 13.93
C VAL A 364 -12.27 19.01 13.65
N GLY A 365 -11.70 17.83 13.42
CA GLY A 365 -10.28 17.70 13.06
C GLY A 365 -9.94 18.39 11.73
N ALA A 366 -10.78 18.26 10.70
CA ALA A 366 -10.60 18.93 9.43
C ALA A 366 -10.72 20.47 9.54
N ALA A 367 -11.70 20.95 10.31
CA ALA A 367 -11.90 22.37 10.56
C ALA A 367 -10.74 22.98 11.37
N ALA A 368 -10.30 22.30 12.43
CA ALA A 368 -9.15 22.73 13.22
C ALA A 368 -7.87 22.80 12.36
N ARG A 369 -7.64 21.79 11.54
CA ARG A 369 -6.54 21.79 10.59
C ARG A 369 -6.64 22.96 9.61
N ALA A 370 -7.81 23.17 8.99
CA ALA A 370 -8.02 24.27 8.05
C ALA A 370 -7.78 25.64 8.70
N ALA A 371 -8.21 25.83 9.94
CA ALA A 371 -7.97 27.06 10.70
C ALA A 371 -6.48 27.26 11.04
N ILE A 372 -5.81 26.20 11.52
CA ILE A 372 -4.39 26.23 11.87
C ILE A 372 -3.51 26.47 10.64
N GLU A 373 -3.75 25.72 9.58
CA GLU A 373 -2.93 25.76 8.36
C GLU A 373 -3.35 26.88 7.41
N ARG A 374 -4.51 27.51 7.64
CA ARG A 374 -5.16 28.41 6.68
C ARG A 374 -5.21 27.82 5.27
N GLU A 375 -5.43 26.51 5.23
CA GLU A 375 -5.50 25.72 4.00
C GLU A 375 -6.60 24.67 4.11
N ALA A 376 -7.44 24.59 3.11
CA ALA A 376 -8.43 23.51 2.94
C ALA A 376 -8.02 22.65 1.76
N SER A 377 -8.14 21.35 1.93
CA SER A 377 -7.93 20.38 0.85
C SER A 377 -9.02 19.32 0.88
N VAL A 378 -9.46 18.93 -0.31
CA VAL A 378 -10.42 17.85 -0.50
C VAL A 378 -9.86 16.86 -1.52
N THR A 379 -10.08 15.57 -1.25
CA THR A 379 -9.76 14.51 -2.21
C THR A 379 -10.99 13.63 -2.37
N VAL A 380 -11.52 13.56 -3.56
CA VAL A 380 -12.73 12.81 -3.91
C VAL A 380 -12.32 11.61 -4.75
N PRO A 381 -12.58 10.37 -4.32
CA PRO A 381 -12.33 9.20 -5.15
C PRO A 381 -13.24 9.22 -6.38
N GLY A 382 -12.70 8.74 -7.50
CA GLY A 382 -13.45 8.62 -8.74
C GLY A 382 -14.51 7.51 -8.67
N ARG A 383 -15.42 7.53 -9.63
CA ARG A 383 -16.52 6.57 -9.72
C ARG A 383 -16.39 5.59 -10.89
N SER A 384 -15.26 5.63 -11.62
CA SER A 384 -15.06 4.71 -12.75
C SER A 384 -14.69 3.29 -12.31
N GLY A 385 -14.31 3.13 -11.05
CA GLY A 385 -13.83 1.87 -10.48
C GLY A 385 -12.35 1.61 -10.72
N GLN A 386 -11.61 2.60 -11.22
CA GLN A 386 -10.18 2.44 -11.52
C GLN A 386 -9.26 2.84 -10.35
N GLY A 387 -9.82 3.21 -9.20
CA GLY A 387 -9.02 3.65 -8.05
C GLY A 387 -8.46 5.07 -8.18
N GLU A 388 -8.98 5.85 -9.12
CA GLU A 388 -8.60 7.24 -9.38
C GLU A 388 -9.16 8.20 -8.30
N ALA A 389 -8.57 9.39 -8.21
CA ALA A 389 -9.06 10.45 -7.34
C ALA A 389 -8.82 11.85 -7.92
N TRP A 390 -9.73 12.76 -7.62
CA TRP A 390 -9.59 14.19 -7.79
C TRP A 390 -9.19 14.84 -6.49
N SER A 391 -8.29 15.80 -6.53
CA SER A 391 -7.93 16.59 -5.36
C SER A 391 -7.92 18.06 -5.69
N ALA A 392 -8.34 18.88 -4.75
CA ALA A 392 -8.24 20.33 -4.83
C ALA A 392 -7.74 20.87 -3.48
N SER A 393 -6.94 21.91 -3.52
CA SER A 393 -6.50 22.63 -2.33
C SER A 393 -6.60 24.13 -2.53
N TRP A 394 -6.85 24.84 -1.42
CA TRP A 394 -6.86 26.28 -1.39
C TRP A 394 -6.27 26.77 -0.06
N ARG A 395 -5.22 27.61 -0.16
CA ARG A 395 -4.54 28.27 0.95
C ARG A 395 -4.82 29.78 0.89
N TRP A 396 -5.30 30.36 2.00
CA TRP A 396 -5.74 31.76 2.06
C TRP A 396 -4.88 32.65 2.96
N TRP A 397 -3.57 32.42 2.95
CA TRP A 397 -2.62 33.33 3.61
C TRP A 397 -2.48 34.63 2.87
N ASN A 398 -2.48 35.77 3.55
CA ASN A 398 -2.44 37.11 2.93
C ASN A 398 -1.27 37.26 1.95
N HIS A 399 -0.08 36.83 2.34
CA HIS A 399 1.14 36.97 1.54
C HIS A 399 1.55 35.67 0.82
N ARG A 400 0.77 34.62 0.95
CA ARG A 400 1.06 33.30 0.37
C ARG A 400 -0.19 32.51 -0.06
N PRO A 401 -1.11 33.13 -0.78
CA PRO A 401 -2.25 32.38 -1.31
C PRO A 401 -1.77 31.32 -2.32
N ALA A 402 -2.47 30.19 -2.35
CA ALA A 402 -2.22 29.14 -3.33
C ALA A 402 -3.51 28.37 -3.62
N ALA A 403 -3.60 27.84 -4.82
CA ALA A 403 -4.66 26.92 -5.23
C ALA A 403 -4.08 25.81 -6.11
N SER A 404 -4.63 24.61 -5.99
CA SER A 404 -4.27 23.51 -6.89
C SER A 404 -5.47 22.61 -7.17
N VAL A 405 -5.46 22.00 -8.35
CA VAL A 405 -6.38 20.92 -8.73
C VAL A 405 -5.56 19.84 -9.38
N ALA A 406 -5.79 18.60 -8.98
CA ALA A 406 -5.11 17.46 -9.57
C ALA A 406 -6.05 16.27 -9.77
N PHE A 407 -5.74 15.50 -10.80
CA PHE A 407 -6.31 14.18 -11.07
C PHE A 407 -5.19 13.14 -10.99
N ALA A 408 -5.43 12.06 -10.26
CA ALA A 408 -4.48 10.95 -10.17
C ALA A 408 -5.20 9.63 -10.44
N ALA A 409 -4.57 8.76 -11.20
CA ALA A 409 -5.09 7.44 -11.56
C ALA A 409 -3.95 6.43 -11.71
N PRO A 410 -4.18 5.14 -11.42
CA PRO A 410 -3.22 4.10 -11.77
C PRO A 410 -3.07 3.98 -13.29
N GLY A 411 -1.87 3.63 -13.73
CA GLY A 411 -1.57 3.35 -15.13
C GLY A 411 -2.41 2.18 -15.64
N ARG A 412 -2.72 2.18 -16.94
CA ARG A 412 -3.51 1.13 -17.59
C ARG A 412 -2.65 0.32 -18.56
N GLY A 413 -2.94 -0.97 -18.63
CA GLY A 413 -2.24 -1.88 -19.53
C GLY A 413 -0.76 -1.99 -19.17
N ARG A 414 0.13 -1.49 -20.05
CA ARG A 414 1.58 -1.51 -19.82
C ARG A 414 2.14 -0.27 -19.12
N LEU A 415 1.30 0.73 -18.84
CA LEU A 415 1.73 1.94 -18.14
C LEU A 415 1.90 1.65 -16.64
N PRO A 416 3.11 1.84 -16.09
CA PRO A 416 3.35 1.54 -14.69
C PRO A 416 2.85 2.65 -13.76
N GLY A 417 2.63 2.31 -12.51
CA GLY A 417 2.50 3.24 -11.41
C GLY A 417 1.24 4.09 -11.39
N VAL A 418 1.32 5.17 -10.64
CA VAL A 418 0.26 6.18 -10.50
C VAL A 418 0.64 7.42 -11.30
N TRP A 419 -0.23 7.80 -12.21
CA TRP A 419 -0.13 9.00 -13.02
C TRP A 419 -0.92 10.14 -12.40
N ARG A 420 -0.32 11.33 -12.35
CA ARG A 420 -0.94 12.54 -11.80
C ARG A 420 -0.78 13.71 -12.76
N VAL A 421 -1.88 14.38 -13.03
CA VAL A 421 -1.90 15.68 -13.72
C VAL A 421 -2.31 16.72 -12.68
N GLU A 422 -1.55 17.79 -12.56
CA GLU A 422 -1.82 18.86 -11.60
C GLU A 422 -1.68 20.23 -12.26
N GLY A 423 -2.65 21.10 -11.98
CA GLY A 423 -2.57 22.53 -12.22
C GLY A 423 -2.50 23.25 -10.87
N SER A 424 -1.53 24.14 -10.70
CA SER A 424 -1.37 24.91 -9.48
C SER A 424 -1.01 26.36 -9.74
N TRP A 425 -1.43 27.22 -8.82
CA TRP A 425 -1.07 28.61 -8.75
C TRP A 425 -0.71 28.97 -7.33
N GLN A 426 0.37 29.71 -7.13
CA GLN A 426 0.76 30.24 -5.83
C GLN A 426 1.38 31.61 -5.93
N ALA A 427 1.24 32.41 -4.88
CA ALA A 427 1.98 33.65 -4.70
C ALA A 427 2.83 33.54 -3.43
N GLU A 428 4.02 34.08 -3.46
CA GLU A 428 4.91 34.22 -2.32
C GLU A 428 5.39 35.66 -2.24
N SER A 429 5.40 36.19 -1.01
CA SER A 429 5.94 37.53 -0.74
C SER A 429 7.22 37.43 0.05
N TYR A 430 8.17 38.27 -0.25
CA TYR A 430 9.48 38.32 0.36
C TYR A 430 9.70 39.71 0.94
N ALA A 431 9.95 39.80 2.26
CA ALA A 431 10.33 41.03 2.89
C ALA A 431 11.88 41.26 2.75
N ALA A 432 12.28 42.43 2.28
CA ALA A 432 13.67 42.86 2.37
C ALA A 432 13.98 43.28 3.82
N ASP A 433 15.02 44.03 4.11
CA ASP A 433 15.38 44.41 5.46
C ASP A 433 14.42 45.42 6.13
N GLY A 434 13.87 45.09 7.33
CA GLY A 434 13.07 45.96 8.17
C GLY A 434 11.57 45.91 7.96
N ALA A 435 10.78 46.31 8.99
CA ALA A 435 9.33 46.28 8.98
C ALA A 435 8.65 47.16 7.91
N ASP A 436 9.38 48.16 7.39
CA ASP A 436 8.89 49.13 6.39
C ASP A 436 9.41 48.85 4.97
N ALA A 437 10.14 47.76 4.75
CA ALA A 437 10.70 47.44 3.44
C ALA A 437 9.59 46.95 2.49
N PRO A 438 9.61 47.33 1.18
CA PRO A 438 8.61 46.91 0.24
C PRO A 438 8.62 45.39 0.06
N LEU A 439 7.43 44.80 0.11
CA LEU A 439 7.24 43.37 -0.16
C LEU A 439 7.43 43.10 -1.66
N ILE A 440 8.32 42.16 -1.95
CA ILE A 440 8.49 41.64 -3.29
C ILE A 440 7.58 40.44 -3.44
N ARG A 441 6.67 40.49 -4.42
CA ARG A 441 5.72 39.41 -4.67
C ARG A 441 6.10 38.63 -5.93
N GLN A 442 6.18 37.33 -5.81
CA GLN A 442 6.35 36.43 -6.94
C GLN A 442 5.15 35.49 -7.03
N THR A 443 4.56 35.38 -8.20
CA THR A 443 3.53 34.39 -8.50
C THR A 443 4.12 33.30 -9.38
N ARG A 444 3.65 32.07 -9.20
CA ARG A 444 3.99 30.92 -10.03
C ARG A 444 2.73 30.18 -10.42
N ALA A 445 2.50 30.02 -11.70
CA ALA A 445 1.52 29.08 -12.26
C ALA A 445 2.27 27.87 -12.82
N ARG A 446 1.81 26.65 -12.50
CA ARG A 446 2.45 25.41 -12.92
C ARG A 446 1.42 24.41 -13.40
N GLY A 447 1.69 23.79 -14.56
CA GLY A 447 1.05 22.55 -15.01
C GLY A 447 2.06 21.42 -14.96
N GLU A 448 1.73 20.29 -14.35
CA GLU A 448 2.63 19.15 -14.19
C GLU A 448 1.96 17.84 -14.53
N LEU A 449 2.66 16.98 -15.25
CA LEU A 449 2.39 15.56 -15.40
C LEU A 449 3.47 14.79 -14.66
N SER A 450 3.08 13.87 -13.78
CA SER A 450 4.02 13.03 -13.05
C SER A 450 3.56 11.57 -13.01
N VAL A 451 4.52 10.68 -12.87
CA VAL A 451 4.32 9.26 -12.63
C VAL A 451 5.19 8.81 -11.47
N SER A 452 4.66 7.97 -10.61
CA SER A 452 5.43 7.32 -9.55
C SER A 452 5.07 5.85 -9.44
N ASP A 453 6.07 4.99 -9.20
CA ASP A 453 5.87 3.56 -8.98
C ASP A 453 7.00 2.98 -8.12
N TRP A 454 6.76 1.78 -7.63
CA TRP A 454 7.73 0.95 -6.93
C TRP A 454 8.37 -0.03 -7.92
N LEU A 455 9.70 0.00 -8.02
CA LEU A 455 10.48 -1.00 -8.77
C LEU A 455 10.63 -2.31 -7.97
N SER A 456 10.63 -2.17 -6.65
CA SER A 456 10.63 -3.29 -5.70
C SER A 456 9.91 -2.87 -4.41
N GLY A 457 9.74 -3.76 -3.45
CA GLY A 457 9.18 -3.41 -2.13
C GLY A 457 9.95 -2.32 -1.37
N SER A 458 11.18 -2.01 -1.79
CA SER A 458 12.06 -1.04 -1.12
C SER A 458 12.51 0.12 -2.01
N LEU A 459 12.34 0.08 -3.32
CA LEU A 459 12.81 1.11 -4.25
C LEU A 459 11.65 1.73 -5.02
N ARG A 460 11.45 3.03 -4.83
CA ARG A 460 10.44 3.87 -5.47
C ARG A 460 11.09 4.88 -6.38
N TYR A 461 10.46 5.17 -7.52
CA TYR A 461 10.83 6.29 -8.38
C TYR A 461 9.65 7.23 -8.61
N SER A 462 9.95 8.47 -8.97
CA SER A 462 9.00 9.39 -9.55
C SER A 462 9.67 10.18 -10.68
N LEU A 463 8.91 10.44 -11.73
CA LEU A 463 9.32 11.29 -12.86
C LEU A 463 8.26 12.35 -13.05
N SER A 464 8.67 13.55 -13.43
CA SER A 464 7.75 14.65 -13.71
C SER A 464 8.22 15.47 -14.89
N ALA A 465 7.23 16.02 -15.61
CA ALA A 465 7.43 17.04 -16.64
C ALA A 465 6.38 18.12 -16.44
N GLY A 466 6.74 19.38 -16.63
CA GLY A 466 5.82 20.49 -16.40
C GLY A 466 6.17 21.75 -17.17
N ILE A 467 5.24 22.68 -17.09
CA ILE A 467 5.41 24.04 -17.55
C ILE A 467 5.22 24.99 -16.37
N ASP A 468 6.13 25.92 -16.23
CA ASP A 468 6.14 26.89 -15.16
C ASP A 468 6.13 28.31 -15.73
N ALA A 469 5.31 29.18 -15.15
CA ALA A 469 5.29 30.61 -15.44
C ALA A 469 5.43 31.41 -14.15
N TRP A 470 6.50 32.15 -14.00
CA TRP A 470 6.70 33.10 -12.90
C TRP A 470 6.40 34.51 -13.35
N ARG A 471 5.78 35.28 -12.48
CA ARG A 471 5.61 36.73 -12.61
C ARG A 471 6.07 37.38 -11.33
N GLY A 472 6.94 38.36 -11.44
CA GLY A 472 7.50 39.10 -10.30
C GLY A 472 7.02 40.54 -10.29
N ALA A 473 6.75 41.08 -9.10
CA ALA A 473 6.51 42.49 -8.86
C ALA A 473 7.45 42.98 -7.75
N GLY A 474 8.17 44.06 -7.99
CA GLY A 474 9.12 44.63 -7.06
C GLY A 474 10.59 44.44 -7.48
N SER A 475 11.48 45.25 -6.89
CA SER A 475 12.92 45.23 -7.18
C SER A 475 13.65 44.36 -6.17
N PHE A 476 14.24 43.27 -6.63
CA PHE A 476 15.24 42.54 -5.88
C PHE A 476 16.65 43.16 -6.12
N ALA A 477 17.51 43.15 -5.11
CA ALA A 477 18.92 43.46 -5.30
C ALA A 477 19.62 42.51 -6.30
N ALA A 478 18.95 41.43 -6.71
CA ALA A 478 19.30 40.56 -7.82
C ALA A 478 18.30 40.77 -8.97
N PRO A 479 18.71 41.31 -10.12
CA PRO A 479 17.82 41.62 -11.26
C PRO A 479 17.07 40.43 -11.80
N GLU A 480 17.50 39.22 -11.51
CA GLU A 480 16.94 37.98 -12.03
C GLU A 480 15.67 37.49 -11.26
N ALA A 481 15.40 38.04 -10.08
CA ALA A 481 14.29 37.59 -9.23
C ALA A 481 12.94 38.26 -9.54
N GLY A 482 12.97 39.47 -10.16
CA GLY A 482 11.78 40.24 -10.51
C GLY A 482 11.31 40.07 -11.96
N ALA A 483 12.00 39.32 -12.78
CA ALA A 483 11.67 39.17 -14.18
C ALA A 483 10.62 38.04 -14.41
N ASP A 484 9.66 38.35 -15.27
CA ASP A 484 8.74 37.33 -15.81
C ASP A 484 9.52 36.27 -16.59
N ARG A 485 9.23 35.01 -16.32
CA ARG A 485 9.88 33.90 -17.03
C ARG A 485 8.94 32.72 -17.20
N LYS A 486 9.17 31.98 -18.26
CA LYS A 486 8.53 30.71 -18.52
C LYS A 486 9.57 29.61 -18.70
N ALA A 487 9.30 28.42 -18.23
CA ALA A 487 10.19 27.29 -18.39
C ALA A 487 9.41 25.99 -18.55
N VAL A 488 10.01 25.05 -19.26
CA VAL A 488 9.62 23.64 -19.24
C VAL A 488 10.49 22.95 -18.22
N SER A 489 9.89 22.19 -17.32
CA SER A 489 10.62 21.46 -16.30
C SER A 489 10.57 19.95 -16.54
N VAL A 490 11.68 19.29 -16.23
CA VAL A 490 11.76 17.84 -16.10
C VAL A 490 12.42 17.51 -14.76
N GLY A 491 11.91 16.47 -14.10
CA GLY A 491 12.45 16.09 -12.79
C GLY A 491 12.29 14.61 -12.53
N GLY A 492 13.07 14.13 -11.58
CA GLY A 492 12.99 12.76 -11.11
C GLY A 492 13.46 12.64 -9.67
N ALA A 493 12.94 11.63 -8.97
CA ALA A 493 13.40 11.26 -7.65
C ALA A 493 13.45 9.75 -7.50
N LEU A 494 14.37 9.30 -6.66
CA LEU A 494 14.51 7.92 -6.21
C LEU A 494 14.44 7.90 -4.68
N GLU A 495 13.72 6.94 -4.14
CA GLU A 495 13.63 6.69 -2.71
C GLU A 495 13.88 5.22 -2.44
N ARG A 496 14.81 4.92 -1.54
CA ARG A 496 15.07 3.56 -1.07
C ARG A 496 14.82 3.44 0.42
N ARG A 497 14.04 2.42 0.79
CA ARG A 497 13.68 2.10 2.17
C ARG A 497 14.40 0.85 2.64
N PHE A 498 14.77 0.83 3.92
CA PHE A 498 15.53 -0.24 4.56
C PHE A 498 14.90 -0.58 5.91
N PHE A 499 15.19 -1.79 6.42
CA PHE A 499 14.85 -2.22 7.77
C PHE A 499 13.35 -2.07 8.12
N GLY A 500 12.46 -2.49 7.21
CA GLY A 500 11.01 -2.36 7.45
C GLY A 500 10.54 -0.91 7.56
N ASP A 501 11.04 -0.03 6.66
CA ASP A 501 10.73 1.41 6.61
C ASP A 501 11.32 2.25 7.75
N ARG A 502 12.23 1.70 8.54
CA ARG A 502 12.89 2.46 9.61
C ARG A 502 13.95 3.44 9.10
N LEU A 503 14.49 3.20 7.92
CA LEU A 503 15.42 4.11 7.24
C LEU A 503 14.94 4.32 5.80
N ALA A 504 14.80 5.58 5.39
CA ALA A 504 14.55 5.98 4.01
C ALA A 504 15.62 6.95 3.54
N VAL A 505 16.15 6.72 2.34
CA VAL A 505 17.10 7.60 1.67
C VAL A 505 16.51 7.99 0.33
N SER A 506 16.45 9.28 0.04
CA SER A 506 15.95 9.79 -1.23
C SER A 506 16.90 10.79 -1.86
N ALA A 507 16.90 10.82 -3.18
CA ALA A 507 17.58 11.83 -3.98
C ALA A 507 16.65 12.31 -5.08
N ASP A 508 16.65 13.60 -5.35
CA ASP A 508 15.86 14.24 -6.39
C ASP A 508 16.69 15.23 -7.20
N ALA A 509 16.32 15.40 -8.46
CA ALA A 509 16.87 16.40 -9.33
C ALA A 509 15.81 16.91 -10.30
N ALA A 510 15.88 18.19 -10.65
CA ALA A 510 15.03 18.79 -11.65
C ALA A 510 15.79 19.85 -12.46
N HIS A 511 15.44 19.96 -13.74
CA HIS A 511 15.96 20.98 -14.65
C HIS A 511 14.81 21.77 -15.26
N TRP A 512 14.99 23.09 -15.34
CA TRP A 512 14.07 24.03 -15.99
C TRP A 512 14.73 24.61 -17.22
N PHE A 513 14.21 24.29 -18.38
CA PHE A 513 14.60 24.87 -19.66
C PHE A 513 13.87 26.19 -19.85
N ALA A 514 14.58 27.30 -19.98
CA ALA A 514 14.00 28.60 -20.26
C ALA A 514 13.37 28.61 -21.66
N VAL A 515 12.12 29.08 -21.79
CA VAL A 515 11.40 29.09 -23.07
C VAL A 515 11.58 30.41 -23.83
N GLU A 516 11.54 31.58 -23.17
CA GLU A 516 11.58 32.88 -23.85
C GLU A 516 12.73 33.75 -23.35
N ARG A 517 12.62 34.29 -22.13
CA ARG A 517 13.63 35.12 -21.48
C ARG A 517 14.08 34.48 -20.22
N GLY A 518 15.34 34.61 -19.90
CA GLY A 518 15.95 34.05 -18.71
C GLY A 518 16.93 32.93 -19.01
N ARG A 519 17.51 32.36 -17.96
CA ARG A 519 18.47 31.26 -18.06
C ARG A 519 17.87 30.00 -17.46
N SER A 520 18.19 28.86 -18.04
CA SER A 520 17.89 27.55 -17.46
C SER A 520 18.53 27.39 -16.09
N PHE A 521 17.92 26.60 -15.22
CA PHE A 521 18.42 26.37 -13.86
C PHE A 521 18.10 24.98 -13.38
N ASP A 522 18.81 24.54 -12.36
CA ASP A 522 18.77 23.20 -11.78
C ASP A 522 18.41 23.24 -10.31
N SER A 523 17.85 22.15 -9.85
CA SER A 523 17.69 21.79 -8.44
C SER A 523 18.16 20.37 -8.23
N ALA A 524 18.86 20.10 -7.15
CA ALA A 524 19.21 18.77 -6.70
C ALA A 524 19.12 18.68 -5.18
N GLY A 525 18.63 17.56 -4.68
CA GLY A 525 18.45 17.30 -3.26
C GLY A 525 18.77 15.86 -2.90
N ALA A 526 19.20 15.67 -1.64
CA ALA A 526 19.30 14.37 -1.02
C ALA A 526 18.82 14.45 0.43
N ARG A 527 18.13 13.41 0.88
CA ARG A 527 17.56 13.32 2.22
C ARG A 527 17.68 11.92 2.76
N ALA A 528 18.02 11.79 4.03
CA ALA A 528 17.87 10.57 4.79
C ALA A 528 16.98 10.81 6.00
N SER A 529 16.08 9.85 6.29
CA SER A 529 15.24 9.87 7.48
C SER A 529 15.26 8.49 8.13
N ALA A 530 15.38 8.47 9.46
CA ALA A 530 15.43 7.24 10.24
C ALA A 530 14.49 7.34 11.44
N GLN A 531 13.94 6.18 11.85
CA GLN A 531 13.12 6.07 13.05
C GLN A 531 13.36 4.73 13.74
N SER A 532 13.37 4.72 15.08
CA SER A 532 13.63 3.51 15.85
C SER A 532 12.46 2.50 15.76
N SER A 533 11.23 2.98 15.57
CA SER A 533 10.02 2.16 15.41
C SER A 533 9.04 2.86 14.47
N THR A 534 8.28 2.08 13.71
CA THR A 534 7.13 2.54 12.94
C THR A 534 5.86 2.61 13.78
N ASP A 535 5.87 2.02 14.97
CA ASP A 535 4.73 2.00 15.89
C ASP A 535 4.76 3.21 16.82
N MET A 536 3.59 3.81 17.04
CA MET A 536 3.43 4.91 17.98
C MET A 536 3.24 4.35 19.41
N GLN A 537 4.25 3.67 19.93
CA GLN A 537 4.24 3.06 21.27
C GLN A 537 5.58 3.25 21.96
N GLY A 538 5.54 3.60 23.26
CA GLY A 538 6.76 3.78 24.04
C GLY A 538 7.67 4.88 23.49
N TRP A 539 8.97 4.67 23.57
CA TRP A 539 9.97 5.59 23.04
C TRP A 539 10.17 5.41 21.54
N VAL A 540 10.05 6.50 20.80
CA VAL A 540 10.35 6.58 19.37
C VAL A 540 11.39 7.68 19.17
N PHE A 541 12.53 7.33 18.58
CA PHE A 541 13.56 8.26 18.16
C PHE A 541 13.47 8.42 16.65
N ALA A 542 13.37 9.65 16.19
CA ALA A 542 13.29 9.99 14.76
C ALA A 542 14.40 10.98 14.41
N GLY A 543 14.98 10.85 13.24
CA GLY A 543 15.98 11.76 12.73
C GLY A 543 15.81 11.99 11.23
N THR A 544 16.14 13.18 10.78
CA THR A 544 16.21 13.50 9.36
C THR A 544 17.45 14.37 9.10
N THR A 545 18.09 14.15 7.98
CA THR A 545 19.17 15.00 7.49
C THR A 545 19.07 15.14 5.99
N GLY A 546 19.56 16.24 5.44
CA GLY A 546 19.53 16.45 4.00
C GLY A 546 20.31 17.67 3.56
N ALA A 547 20.48 17.73 2.24
CA ALA A 547 21.06 18.88 1.57
C ALA A 547 20.31 19.14 0.27
N ILE A 548 20.07 20.41 -0.03
CA ILE A 548 19.39 20.86 -1.27
C ILE A 548 20.21 21.99 -1.86
N ARG A 549 20.37 21.97 -3.17
CA ARG A 549 21.05 23.01 -3.93
C ARG A 549 20.24 23.39 -5.15
N VAL A 550 20.13 24.69 -5.41
CA VAL A 550 19.63 25.24 -6.68
C VAL A 550 20.70 26.11 -7.34
N SER A 551 20.68 26.17 -8.67
CA SER A 551 21.65 26.99 -9.43
C SER A 551 21.42 28.49 -9.23
N ASN A 552 22.40 29.32 -9.63
CA ASN A 552 22.38 30.77 -9.37
C ASN A 552 21.23 31.51 -10.07
N GLN A 553 20.68 30.95 -11.15
CA GLN A 553 19.62 31.55 -11.96
C GLN A 553 18.21 31.19 -11.46
N ALA A 554 18.12 30.31 -10.45
CA ALA A 554 16.83 29.86 -9.90
C ALA A 554 16.07 31.03 -9.24
N PRO A 555 14.76 31.17 -9.50
CA PRO A 555 13.95 32.17 -8.83
C PRO A 555 13.74 31.83 -7.34
N PRO A 556 13.49 32.83 -6.46
CA PRO A 556 13.33 32.61 -5.03
C PRO A 556 12.25 31.58 -4.67
N GLY A 557 11.20 31.46 -5.47
CA GLY A 557 10.13 30.47 -5.25
C GLY A 557 10.56 29.02 -5.29
N VAL A 558 11.77 28.70 -5.82
CA VAL A 558 12.36 27.34 -5.78
C VAL A 558 13.53 27.22 -4.80
N TRP A 559 13.92 28.28 -4.11
CA TRP A 559 15.03 28.22 -3.13
C TRP A 559 14.63 27.38 -1.93
N PRO A 560 15.51 26.50 -1.43
CA PRO A 560 15.27 25.79 -0.19
C PRO A 560 15.31 26.73 1.01
N GLY A 561 14.56 26.34 2.05
CA GLY A 561 14.56 27.04 3.32
C GLY A 561 14.26 26.06 4.46
N ALA A 562 14.91 26.27 5.60
CA ALA A 562 14.59 25.64 6.85
C ALA A 562 14.13 26.74 7.81
N GLY A 563 13.01 26.54 8.41
CA GLY A 563 12.40 27.46 9.36
C GLY A 563 10.96 27.11 9.57
N GLU A 564 10.47 27.35 10.75
CA GLU A 564 9.07 27.12 11.04
C GLU A 564 8.21 28.11 10.25
N GLY A 565 7.23 27.62 9.56
CA GLY A 565 6.36 28.49 8.79
C GLY A 565 5.67 27.85 7.59
N ARG A 566 5.31 26.57 7.63
CA ARG A 566 4.33 25.92 6.71
C ARG A 566 4.63 25.98 5.22
N ALA A 567 5.77 26.55 4.84
CA ALA A 567 6.21 26.66 3.45
C ALA A 567 7.42 25.83 3.15
N ARG A 568 8.15 25.53 4.18
CA ARG A 568 9.45 24.87 4.12
C ARG A 568 9.47 23.80 5.22
N PRO A 569 10.40 22.85 5.20
CA PRO A 569 10.48 21.83 6.25
C PRO A 569 10.47 22.47 7.64
N PRO A 570 9.73 21.90 8.60
CA PRO A 570 9.67 22.41 9.97
C PRO A 570 10.99 22.09 10.69
N LEU A 571 12.00 22.89 10.42
CA LEU A 571 13.34 22.82 10.98
C LEU A 571 13.70 24.18 11.55
N VAL A 572 14.60 24.21 12.55
CA VAL A 572 15.02 25.45 13.20
C VAL A 572 13.78 26.18 13.76
N ARG A 573 13.10 25.51 14.69
CA ARG A 573 11.76 25.88 15.17
C ARG A 573 11.74 27.15 16.01
N ALA A 574 12.91 27.61 16.50
CA ALA A 574 13.02 28.93 17.16
C ALA A 574 13.09 30.09 16.15
N HIS A 575 13.29 29.78 14.84
CA HIS A 575 13.49 30.78 13.80
C HIS A 575 12.43 30.65 12.72
N PRO A 576 11.22 31.18 12.93
CA PRO A 576 10.18 31.13 11.92
C PRO A 576 10.64 31.82 10.64
N LEU A 577 10.48 31.14 9.51
CA LEU A 577 10.82 31.67 8.20
C LEU A 577 9.83 32.71 7.70
N LEU A 578 8.60 32.66 8.23
CA LEU A 578 7.50 33.52 7.82
C LEU A 578 7.15 34.52 8.92
N GLU A 579 7.11 35.77 8.55
CA GLU A 579 6.56 36.86 9.34
C GLU A 579 5.32 37.40 8.63
N ASP A 580 4.17 37.33 9.29
CA ASP A 580 2.84 37.62 8.71
C ASP A 580 2.60 36.97 7.31
N GLY A 581 3.18 35.82 7.09
CA GLY A 581 3.08 35.07 5.83
C GLY A 581 4.09 35.45 4.74
N ALA A 582 4.89 36.48 4.93
CA ALA A 582 6.00 36.85 4.04
C ALA A 582 7.30 36.13 4.48
N ILE A 583 8.13 35.75 3.51
CA ILE A 583 9.46 35.19 3.79
C ILE A 583 10.42 36.32 4.10
N THR A 584 10.96 36.35 5.30
CA THR A 584 11.90 37.41 5.75
C THR A 584 13.29 37.08 5.25
N LEU A 585 13.80 37.88 4.31
CA LEU A 585 15.11 37.63 3.71
C LEU A 585 16.27 38.08 4.62
N ALA A 586 16.11 39.12 5.37
CA ALA A 586 17.19 39.71 6.17
C ALA A 586 17.51 38.94 7.44
N SER A 587 16.49 38.56 8.17
CA SER A 587 16.62 37.81 9.42
C SER A 587 16.74 36.32 9.22
N SER A 588 16.40 35.80 8.02
CA SER A 588 16.40 34.38 7.74
C SER A 588 17.80 33.88 7.38
N THR A 589 18.50 33.35 8.35
CA THR A 589 19.75 32.62 8.14
C THR A 589 19.57 31.22 7.57
N ALA A 590 18.32 30.78 7.44
CA ALA A 590 17.97 29.44 7.00
C ALA A 590 17.25 29.40 5.62
N PHE A 591 17.39 30.46 4.80
CA PHE A 591 16.83 30.55 3.44
C PHE A 591 17.90 30.96 2.42
N GLY A 592 18.06 30.18 1.36
CA GLY A 592 19.09 30.47 0.35
C GLY A 592 19.08 29.47 -0.79
N ARG A 593 20.09 29.50 -1.65
CA ARG A 593 20.25 28.59 -2.81
C ARG A 593 20.81 27.22 -2.43
N THR A 594 21.48 27.13 -1.29
CA THR A 594 21.93 25.86 -0.72
C THR A 594 21.46 25.78 0.71
N LEU A 595 20.99 24.61 1.09
CA LEU A 595 20.57 24.31 2.47
C LEU A 595 21.14 22.95 2.86
N ALA A 596 21.81 22.89 4.00
CA ALA A 596 22.11 21.65 4.70
C ALA A 596 21.39 21.67 6.05
N TYR A 597 20.79 20.56 6.45
CA TYR A 597 19.98 20.49 7.64
C TYR A 597 19.99 19.12 8.31
N GLY A 598 19.66 19.10 9.58
CA GLY A 598 19.42 17.90 10.36
C GLY A 598 18.45 18.17 11.51
N SER A 599 17.73 17.16 11.91
CA SER A 599 16.85 17.17 13.07
C SER A 599 16.85 15.81 13.74
N ILE A 600 16.87 15.80 15.07
CA ILE A 600 16.69 14.60 15.90
C ILE A 600 15.58 14.90 16.89
N GLU A 601 14.66 13.95 17.03
CA GLU A 601 13.53 14.08 17.93
C GLU A 601 13.33 12.78 18.71
N ALA A 602 13.14 12.88 20.04
CA ALA A 602 12.75 11.82 20.92
C ALA A 602 11.28 12.01 21.34
N GLN A 603 10.45 11.00 21.16
CA GLN A 603 9.03 11.01 21.49
C GLN A 603 8.71 9.87 22.47
N ARG A 604 7.86 10.09 23.44
CA ARG A 604 7.39 9.04 24.33
C ARG A 604 5.86 8.90 24.23
N TRP A 605 5.42 7.95 23.41
CA TRP A 605 3.99 7.67 23.22
C TRP A 605 3.40 6.99 24.44
N LEU A 606 2.33 7.57 25.01
CA LEU A 606 1.68 7.08 26.21
C LEU A 606 0.87 5.82 25.93
N ALA A 607 1.00 4.82 26.82
CA ALA A 607 0.51 3.47 26.62
C ALA A 607 -1.02 3.27 26.76
N ARG A 608 -1.78 4.28 27.18
CA ARG A 608 -3.23 4.10 27.36
C ARG A 608 -3.97 4.34 26.06
N PRO A 609 -4.87 3.41 25.67
CA PRO A 609 -5.70 3.58 24.49
C PRO A 609 -6.77 4.63 24.78
N ALA A 610 -6.41 5.90 24.67
CA ALA A 610 -7.38 6.97 24.55
C ALA A 610 -7.74 7.12 23.06
N LEU A 611 -8.92 7.65 22.80
CA LEU A 611 -9.31 8.08 21.44
C LEU A 611 -8.25 8.99 20.80
N ILE A 612 -7.47 9.69 21.60
CA ILE A 612 -6.38 10.57 21.19
C ILE A 612 -5.07 10.01 21.76
N ARG A 613 -4.07 9.78 20.92
CA ARG A 613 -2.71 9.40 21.36
C ARG A 613 -1.87 10.64 21.55
N ILE A 614 -1.13 10.71 22.65
CA ILE A 614 -0.30 11.86 23.01
C ILE A 614 1.12 11.39 23.31
N ALA A 615 2.10 12.16 22.86
CA ALA A 615 3.50 11.96 23.20
C ALA A 615 4.18 13.29 23.54
N PRO A 616 4.77 13.46 24.73
CA PRO A 616 5.80 14.47 24.93
C PRO A 616 6.98 14.20 24.02
N ALA A 617 7.61 15.26 23.53
CA ALA A 617 8.74 15.21 22.62
C ALA A 617 9.81 16.22 23.01
N ALA A 618 11.07 15.89 22.72
CA ALA A 618 12.21 16.79 22.79
C ALA A 618 12.97 16.70 21.48
N PHE A 619 13.56 17.80 21.01
CA PHE A 619 14.22 17.85 19.73
C PHE A 619 15.42 18.79 19.70
N VAL A 620 16.29 18.55 18.73
CA VAL A 620 17.36 19.44 18.31
C VAL A 620 17.34 19.55 16.80
N ASP A 621 17.29 20.76 16.30
CA ASP A 621 17.33 21.09 14.89
C ASP A 621 18.63 21.83 14.56
N VAL A 622 19.21 21.57 13.39
CA VAL A 622 20.36 22.30 12.88
C VAL A 622 20.14 22.62 11.40
N ALA A 623 20.44 23.83 10.98
CA ALA A 623 20.41 24.18 9.58
C ALA A 623 21.42 25.27 9.23
N ARG A 624 21.92 25.23 7.99
CA ARG A 624 22.75 26.23 7.39
C ARG A 624 22.35 26.49 5.94
N ALA A 625 22.02 27.73 5.63
CA ALA A 625 21.76 28.16 4.27
C ALA A 625 22.87 29.06 3.74
N ALA A 626 23.13 29.00 2.44
CA ALA A 626 24.05 29.89 1.75
C ALA A 626 23.37 30.59 0.58
N ARG A 627 23.59 31.91 0.51
CA ARG A 627 23.14 32.78 -0.59
C ARG A 627 24.37 33.12 -1.42
N ARG A 628 24.63 32.39 -2.52
CA ARG A 628 25.71 32.74 -3.44
C ARG A 628 25.36 34.05 -4.16
N GLY A 629 26.20 35.07 -4.04
CA GLY A 629 26.10 36.37 -4.71
C GLY A 629 25.70 37.56 -3.83
N ILE A 630 25.14 37.31 -2.64
CA ILE A 630 24.97 38.32 -1.58
C ILE A 630 25.79 37.81 -0.41
N ASN A 631 26.86 38.51 -0.07
CA ASN A 631 27.90 38.16 0.87
C ASN A 631 27.54 37.11 1.94
N SER A 632 28.33 36.04 1.93
CA SER A 632 28.55 35.05 2.98
C SER A 632 27.48 33.97 3.21
N ALA A 633 27.97 32.74 3.43
CA ALA A 633 27.18 31.67 4.06
C ALA A 633 26.67 32.19 5.42
N GLY A 634 25.38 32.13 5.64
CA GLY A 634 24.80 32.43 6.95
C GLY A 634 25.39 31.56 8.06
N PRO A 635 25.30 31.96 9.31
CA PRO A 635 25.71 31.12 10.43
C PRO A 635 24.89 29.83 10.48
N THR A 636 25.51 28.78 11.00
CA THR A 636 24.73 27.56 11.32
C THR A 636 23.79 27.88 12.48
N GLN A 637 22.50 27.68 12.29
CA GLN A 637 21.49 27.79 13.35
C GLN A 637 21.34 26.45 14.05
N VAL A 638 21.20 26.50 15.37
CA VAL A 638 20.94 25.34 16.20
C VAL A 638 19.85 25.71 17.16
N ASP A 639 18.73 24.99 17.08
CA ASP A 639 17.57 25.16 17.94
C ASP A 639 17.35 23.89 18.77
N ALA A 640 16.98 24.06 20.03
CA ALA A 640 16.54 22.96 20.87
C ALA A 640 15.19 23.30 21.50
N GLY A 641 14.42 22.28 21.79
CA GLY A 641 13.11 22.52 22.39
C GLY A 641 12.40 21.25 22.83
N ALA A 642 11.21 21.48 23.35
CA ALA A 642 10.30 20.44 23.77
C ALA A 642 8.87 20.73 23.26
N GLY A 643 8.05 19.70 23.19
CA GLY A 643 6.69 19.87 22.73
C GLY A 643 5.82 18.64 22.94
N VAL A 644 4.66 18.65 22.32
CA VAL A 644 3.66 17.58 22.39
C VAL A 644 3.27 17.15 20.99
N ARG A 645 3.10 15.85 20.81
CA ARG A 645 2.59 15.20 19.60
C ARG A 645 1.20 14.65 19.90
N ILE A 646 0.22 14.98 19.06
CA ILE A 646 -1.17 14.58 19.24
C ILE A 646 -1.67 13.89 17.97
N LYS A 647 -2.04 12.61 18.08
CA LYS A 647 -2.65 11.85 17.01
C LYS A 647 -4.15 11.73 17.26
N VAL A 648 -4.93 12.32 16.37
CA VAL A 648 -6.39 12.25 16.40
C VAL A 648 -6.85 11.11 15.48
N PRO A 649 -7.79 10.23 15.91
CA PRO A 649 -8.33 9.17 15.07
C PRO A 649 -8.99 9.73 13.80
N GLY A 650 -8.70 9.08 12.68
CA GLY A 650 -9.25 9.47 11.38
C GLY A 650 -8.64 10.74 10.75
N ALA A 651 -7.77 11.46 11.45
CA ALA A 651 -6.98 12.54 10.89
C ALA A 651 -5.65 12.00 10.33
N ALA A 652 -5.31 12.39 9.10
CA ALA A 652 -3.99 12.12 8.56
C ALA A 652 -2.95 12.96 9.30
N GLY A 653 -1.76 12.39 9.60
CA GLY A 653 -0.68 13.08 10.28
C GLY A 653 -0.84 13.21 11.79
N VAL A 654 0.05 13.96 12.42
CA VAL A 654 0.18 14.22 13.85
C VAL A 654 0.26 15.74 14.06
N LEU A 655 -0.59 16.29 14.92
CA LEU A 655 -0.49 17.67 15.35
C LEU A 655 0.71 17.79 16.31
N ARG A 656 1.57 18.77 16.08
CA ARG A 656 2.66 19.15 16.98
C ARG A 656 2.46 20.55 17.55
N VAL A 657 2.89 20.72 18.78
CA VAL A 657 3.01 22.02 19.47
C VAL A 657 4.35 22.04 20.14
N ASP A 658 5.21 22.98 19.79
CA ASP A 658 6.61 23.03 20.22
C ASP A 658 6.97 24.41 20.79
N VAL A 659 7.75 24.42 21.87
CA VAL A 659 8.50 25.57 22.36
C VAL A 659 9.97 25.33 22.02
N ALA A 660 10.56 26.24 21.29
CA ALA A 660 11.93 26.15 20.83
C ALA A 660 12.76 27.36 21.25
N ARG A 661 14.06 27.14 21.45
CA ARG A 661 15.04 28.17 21.72
C ARG A 661 16.26 28.01 20.80
N GLY A 662 16.64 29.10 20.17
CA GLY A 662 17.91 29.24 19.45
C GLY A 662 19.08 29.24 20.42
N ILE A 663 20.01 28.29 20.24
CA ILE A 663 21.14 28.11 21.17
C ILE A 663 22.17 29.24 21.01
N ARG A 664 22.25 29.84 19.82
CA ARG A 664 23.27 30.87 19.50
C ARG A 664 22.83 32.27 19.85
N ASP A 665 21.57 32.60 19.64
CA ASP A 665 21.06 33.97 19.70
C ASP A 665 19.96 34.16 20.76
N GLY A 666 19.52 33.03 21.37
CA GLY A 666 18.50 33.06 22.41
C GLY A 666 17.08 33.30 21.88
N ALA A 667 16.89 33.34 20.57
CA ALA A 667 15.54 33.45 19.96
C ALA A 667 14.62 32.38 20.51
N THR A 668 13.37 32.75 20.80
CA THR A 668 12.36 31.81 21.31
C THR A 668 11.09 31.87 20.48
N ALA A 669 10.51 30.72 20.17
CA ALA A 669 9.24 30.65 19.46
C ALA A 669 8.35 29.54 20.00
N LEU A 670 7.04 29.78 20.00
CA LEU A 670 6.01 28.78 20.11
C LEU A 670 5.49 28.47 18.71
N THR A 671 5.62 27.23 18.32
CA THR A 671 5.25 26.80 16.97
C THR A 671 4.28 25.62 17.01
N PHE A 672 3.42 25.55 16.03
CA PHE A 672 2.49 24.44 15.87
C PHE A 672 2.30 24.11 14.40
N GLY A 673 2.01 22.86 14.10
CA GLY A 673 1.84 22.41 12.73
C GLY A 673 1.41 20.95 12.66
N TRP A 674 1.22 20.47 11.47
CA TRP A 674 0.85 19.10 11.18
C TRP A 674 2.01 18.35 10.54
N ILE A 675 2.36 17.16 11.05
CA ILE A 675 3.39 16.27 10.50
C ILE A 675 2.67 15.10 9.80
N TYR A 676 3.09 14.78 8.57
CA TYR A 676 2.53 13.69 7.75
C TYR A 676 3.49 12.51 7.65
#